data_7b79e0ce0e5a523b4230da1479417625
#
_entry.id   7b79e0ce0e5a523b4230da1479417625
#
_cell.length_a   1.000
_cell.length_b   1.000
_cell.length_c   1.000
_cell.angle_alpha   90.00
_cell.angle_beta   90.00
_cell.angle_gamma   90.00
#
_symmetry.space_group_name_H-M   'P 1'
#
loop_
_entity.id
_entity.type
_entity.pdbx_description
1 polymer ?
#
loop_
_entity_poly.entity_id
_entity_poly.type
_entity_poly.pdbx_seq_one_letter_code
_entity_poly.pdbx_strand_id
1 'polypeptide(L)'
;MNKFAIFLLGCLCLAGAVSGQSLEQTTEQRLKDFFANYETSYARIGKCGLERFEVEHEKKVLRVYASPTFGYQPFTEENVSAIYRLLKQSLPGPVNYYTLQVYADGKLIEDLVPNAYRKKQDKTRLYGKLDAKGNPWVTNVSRPYEISRGLEGRHIALWQSHGKVYRNERNEWRWQRPRLFCTTEDLFTQSFVVPYLIPMLENAGAVVFTPRERDWQRHEVIVDNNTCTKGSHYLEVEDKKYRWQDTDKPGFAQKYQQYPDNYNPFTDGTARFIPTQGQPEKAFAEWIPDIPEKGKYAVYVSYQTLPESVSDAKYLVFHNGGVTEFKVNQQMGGGTWVYLGTFEFDKGRNDYGMVVLSNESSQKGVVCADAVRFGGGMGNIVRGGQVSGVPRYLEGARYWAQWAGMPYPVYSKSEGKNDYTDDINARSLTVNYLSGGSVYNPTEEGLKVPFEMTLGLHSDAGFKTDDELVGSLGIYTTDFNDGKLNSGVSRYASRDLTDMVLTGLQRDISSRFGVQWARRSMWNRNYSETRLPAVPSMILELLSHQNFADMKWGHNPDFKFTVGRSVYKSVLKFLSTMHGTDYVVQPLPVNHFAIREGKKKNTFTLNWNPVEDVMEPTAKPQGYIVYTRIGYGGFNNGVYVRKPEYTVKVEPGLTYSFKVTAVNRGGESFPSEILSAYKAKRSKGTLLIVNGFDATSGPAEVNSALLQGFDLKADPGIPDGQTPAYCGYQQGFNRDKAGLETGDGLGVSDDVLEGRLIAGNTRDYVFVHGKAIQRAGRYSFVSCSDETLESGSTDLTHYDMVDLICGADAKTFSTSMREALAGYCRQGGRLLVSGSKWGENLQKDDFGKNVLKCTYGGRFSNLSSVPVKGAGTSFRIQGGANESIYAVPSMECVMPVEGAYSAFAYTNGNYGSGTVYCGEDYRTFVLGFPLECVENTDVRTYLMQTIVQTLLSKKRR
;
A
#
# COMPACT_ATOMS: atom_id res chain seq x y z
N MET A 1 -26.66 3.48 -18.93
CA MET A 1 -27.99 3.12 -19.49
C MET A 1 -28.08 1.62 -19.61
N ASN A 2 -28.93 1.06 -18.78
CA ASN A 2 -29.08 -0.37 -18.54
C ASN A 2 -29.56 -1.15 -19.76
N LYS A 3 -28.87 -2.24 -20.07
CA LYS A 3 -29.49 -3.33 -20.83
C LYS A 3 -29.51 -4.58 -19.95
N PHE A 4 -30.64 -4.79 -19.32
CA PHE A 4 -30.99 -6.08 -18.75
C PHE A 4 -31.27 -7.06 -19.94
N ALA A 5 -30.36 -7.99 -20.13
CA ALA A 5 -30.63 -9.12 -21.03
C ALA A 5 -31.26 -10.23 -20.20
N ILE A 6 -32.57 -10.30 -20.22
CA ILE A 6 -33.33 -11.47 -19.71
C ILE A 6 -33.49 -12.41 -20.90
N PHE A 7 -32.85 -13.57 -20.84
CA PHE A 7 -33.11 -14.65 -21.75
C PHE A 7 -34.43 -15.36 -21.34
N LEU A 8 -35.45 -15.16 -22.11
CA LEU A 8 -36.68 -15.95 -22.04
C LEU A 8 -36.45 -17.30 -22.78
N LEU A 9 -36.33 -18.38 -22.04
CA LEU A 9 -36.46 -19.71 -22.63
C LEU A 9 -37.95 -20.05 -22.72
N GLY A 10 -38.43 -20.24 -23.94
CA GLY A 10 -39.79 -20.62 -24.22
C GLY A 10 -40.11 -22.04 -23.72
N CYS A 11 -41.14 -22.15 -22.91
CA CYS A 11 -41.78 -23.42 -22.59
C CYS A 11 -42.58 -23.92 -23.77
N LEU A 12 -42.09 -24.92 -24.48
CA LEU A 12 -42.90 -25.76 -25.36
C LEU A 12 -43.76 -26.69 -24.48
N CYS A 13 -45.07 -26.51 -24.54
CA CYS A 13 -46.04 -27.45 -23.95
C CYS A 13 -46.03 -28.75 -24.76
N LEU A 14 -45.42 -29.80 -24.25
CA LEU A 14 -45.69 -31.15 -24.64
C LEU A 14 -46.73 -31.74 -23.67
N ALA A 15 -47.97 -31.86 -24.15
CA ALA A 15 -49.01 -32.64 -23.49
C ALA A 15 -48.67 -34.11 -23.65
N GLY A 16 -47.95 -34.69 -22.68
CA GLY A 16 -47.75 -36.16 -22.57
C GLY A 16 -48.24 -36.62 -21.21
N ALA A 17 -48.86 -37.74 -21.14
CA ALA A 17 -49.58 -38.40 -20.06
C ALA A 17 -48.94 -38.17 -18.69
N VAL A 18 -49.61 -37.41 -17.80
CA VAL A 18 -49.18 -37.13 -16.41
C VAL A 18 -49.52 -38.39 -15.60
N SER A 19 -48.51 -39.20 -15.27
CA SER A 19 -48.52 -40.03 -14.06
C SER A 19 -48.66 -39.11 -12.85
N GLY A 20 -49.65 -39.32 -11.96
CA GLY A 20 -50.02 -38.44 -10.88
C GLY A 20 -48.88 -38.20 -9.86
N GLN A 21 -48.02 -37.29 -10.14
CA GLN A 21 -47.06 -36.76 -9.13
C GLN A 21 -47.84 -35.95 -8.06
N SER A 22 -47.52 -36.19 -6.80
CA SER A 22 -48.10 -35.37 -5.72
C SER A 22 -47.73 -33.91 -5.89
N LEU A 23 -48.55 -32.98 -5.38
CA LEU A 23 -48.25 -31.54 -5.38
C LEU A 23 -46.89 -31.25 -4.77
N GLU A 24 -46.49 -32.00 -3.75
CA GLU A 24 -45.18 -31.88 -3.08
C GLU A 24 -44.05 -32.34 -4.02
N GLN A 25 -44.19 -33.47 -4.72
CA GLN A 25 -43.18 -33.92 -5.70
C GLN A 25 -43.01 -32.93 -6.85
N THR A 26 -44.11 -32.36 -7.34
CA THR A 26 -44.02 -31.30 -8.35
C THR A 26 -43.36 -30.05 -7.83
N THR A 27 -43.65 -29.64 -6.60
CA THR A 27 -43.02 -28.49 -5.91
C THR A 27 -41.52 -28.74 -5.76
N GLU A 28 -41.12 -29.90 -5.26
CA GLU A 28 -39.73 -30.30 -5.11
C GLU A 28 -38.96 -30.23 -6.44
N GLN A 29 -39.53 -30.81 -7.50
CA GLN A 29 -38.89 -30.79 -8.81
C GLN A 29 -38.71 -29.35 -9.33
N ARG A 30 -39.71 -28.49 -9.20
CA ARG A 30 -39.62 -27.07 -9.61
C ARG A 30 -38.57 -26.27 -8.80
N LEU A 31 -38.46 -26.54 -7.51
CA LEU A 31 -37.43 -25.92 -6.67
C LEU A 31 -36.04 -26.41 -7.07
N LYS A 32 -35.85 -27.71 -7.30
CA LYS A 32 -34.60 -28.29 -7.81
C LYS A 32 -34.20 -27.68 -9.15
N ASP A 33 -35.13 -27.59 -10.08
CA ASP A 33 -34.89 -26.98 -11.39
C ASP A 33 -34.55 -25.52 -11.31
N PHE A 34 -35.22 -24.76 -10.41
CA PHE A 34 -34.91 -23.35 -10.19
C PHE A 34 -33.47 -23.13 -9.71
N PHE A 35 -33.04 -23.83 -8.65
CA PHE A 35 -31.67 -23.66 -8.13
C PHE A 35 -30.62 -24.23 -9.06
N ALA A 36 -30.86 -25.34 -9.73
CA ALA A 36 -29.93 -25.94 -10.69
C ALA A 36 -29.63 -25.01 -11.89
N ASN A 37 -30.63 -24.21 -12.30
CA ASN A 37 -30.52 -23.26 -13.41
C ASN A 37 -30.35 -21.82 -12.94
N TYR A 38 -30.12 -21.58 -11.62
CA TYR A 38 -29.96 -20.26 -11.10
C TYR A 38 -28.57 -19.73 -11.45
N GLU A 39 -28.54 -18.58 -12.11
CA GLU A 39 -27.34 -17.85 -12.45
C GLU A 39 -27.41 -16.41 -11.91
N THR A 40 -26.31 -15.87 -11.56
CA THR A 40 -26.17 -14.45 -11.13
C THR A 40 -24.96 -13.81 -11.81
N SER A 41 -25.14 -12.59 -12.29
CA SER A 41 -24.05 -11.78 -12.84
C SER A 41 -23.16 -11.12 -11.77
N TYR A 42 -23.58 -11.20 -10.50
CA TYR A 42 -22.92 -10.50 -9.39
C TYR A 42 -21.76 -11.28 -8.76
N ALA A 43 -21.72 -12.60 -8.94
CA ALA A 43 -20.68 -13.44 -8.34
C ALA A 43 -20.56 -14.79 -9.08
N ARG A 44 -19.39 -15.41 -9.03
CA ARG A 44 -19.18 -16.81 -9.44
C ARG A 44 -19.39 -17.71 -8.24
N ILE A 45 -20.65 -18.11 -8.00
CA ILE A 45 -21.02 -18.86 -6.78
C ILE A 45 -20.98 -20.39 -6.95
N GLY A 46 -20.74 -20.89 -8.15
CA GLY A 46 -20.84 -22.32 -8.45
C GLY A 46 -22.27 -22.80 -8.60
N LYS A 47 -22.45 -24.13 -8.69
CA LYS A 47 -23.77 -24.73 -8.81
C LYS A 47 -24.56 -24.58 -7.51
N CYS A 48 -25.77 -24.03 -7.61
CA CYS A 48 -26.72 -23.99 -6.52
C CYS A 48 -27.60 -25.25 -6.50
N GLY A 49 -28.21 -25.53 -5.35
CA GLY A 49 -29.10 -26.65 -5.16
C GLY A 49 -30.18 -26.38 -4.12
N LEU A 50 -31.19 -27.25 -4.10
CA LEU A 50 -32.17 -27.35 -3.03
C LEU A 50 -31.60 -28.29 -1.96
N GLU A 51 -31.50 -27.89 -0.70
CA GLU A 51 -31.18 -28.81 0.40
C GLU A 51 -32.43 -29.51 0.92
N ARG A 52 -33.43 -28.71 1.22
CA ARG A 52 -34.76 -29.21 1.68
C ARG A 52 -35.79 -28.11 1.52
N PHE A 53 -37.07 -28.52 1.64
CA PHE A 53 -38.17 -27.56 1.77
C PHE A 53 -39.23 -28.09 2.75
N GLU A 54 -40.08 -27.21 3.21
CA GLU A 54 -41.17 -27.51 4.16
C GLU A 54 -42.43 -26.77 3.70
N VAL A 55 -43.53 -27.48 3.59
CA VAL A 55 -44.84 -26.90 3.26
C VAL A 55 -45.75 -26.94 4.47
N GLU A 56 -46.16 -25.79 4.95
CA GLU A 56 -47.12 -25.66 6.04
C GLU A 56 -48.48 -25.22 5.47
N HIS A 57 -49.28 -26.18 5.07
CA HIS A 57 -50.52 -25.95 4.34
C HIS A 57 -51.55 -25.12 5.11
N GLU A 58 -51.68 -25.34 6.42
CA GLU A 58 -52.61 -24.61 7.27
C GLU A 58 -52.30 -23.11 7.34
N LYS A 59 -51.00 -22.75 7.45
CA LYS A 59 -50.55 -21.36 7.49
C LYS A 59 -50.22 -20.78 6.10
N LYS A 60 -50.32 -21.62 5.06
CA LYS A 60 -49.91 -21.25 3.68
C LYS A 60 -48.48 -20.68 3.61
N VAL A 61 -47.53 -21.41 4.20
CA VAL A 61 -46.11 -21.02 4.22
C VAL A 61 -45.29 -22.09 3.50
N LEU A 62 -44.41 -21.68 2.61
CA LEU A 62 -43.40 -22.52 1.97
C LEU A 62 -42.00 -22.02 2.42
N ARG A 63 -41.28 -22.89 3.15
CA ARG A 63 -39.89 -22.65 3.51
C ARG A 63 -38.98 -23.42 2.58
N VAL A 64 -38.03 -22.74 1.99
CA VAL A 64 -37.10 -23.28 1.03
C VAL A 64 -35.68 -23.07 1.53
N TYR A 65 -34.90 -24.14 1.63
CA TYR A 65 -33.53 -24.10 2.11
C TYR A 65 -32.62 -24.40 0.91
N ALA A 66 -31.93 -23.34 0.47
CA ALA A 66 -30.95 -23.40 -0.62
C ALA A 66 -29.59 -23.85 -0.11
N SER A 67 -28.79 -24.45 -1.01
CA SER A 67 -27.40 -24.82 -0.71
C SER A 67 -26.56 -23.60 -0.26
N PRO A 68 -25.49 -23.79 0.50
CA PRO A 68 -24.63 -22.69 0.98
C PRO A 68 -24.08 -21.82 -0.15
N THR A 69 -23.84 -22.40 -1.34
CA THR A 69 -23.37 -21.67 -2.54
C THR A 69 -24.32 -20.54 -2.96
N PHE A 70 -25.64 -20.74 -2.76
CA PHE A 70 -26.61 -19.68 -3.03
C PHE A 70 -26.42 -18.45 -2.12
N GLY A 71 -25.93 -18.65 -0.90
CA GLY A 71 -25.62 -17.59 0.07
C GLY A 71 -24.36 -16.77 -0.25
N TYR A 72 -23.55 -17.20 -1.23
CA TYR A 72 -22.26 -16.52 -1.53
C TYR A 72 -22.42 -15.27 -2.38
N GLN A 73 -23.54 -15.05 -3.04
CA GLN A 73 -23.82 -13.86 -3.82
C GLN A 73 -24.06 -12.63 -2.95
N PRO A 74 -23.81 -11.40 -3.45
CA PRO A 74 -24.20 -10.19 -2.75
C PRO A 74 -25.73 -10.04 -2.79
N PHE A 75 -26.35 -9.95 -1.61
CA PHE A 75 -27.78 -9.68 -1.50
C PHE A 75 -28.03 -8.19 -1.38
N THR A 76 -29.04 -7.71 -2.09
CA THR A 76 -29.65 -6.38 -1.99
C THR A 76 -31.16 -6.53 -1.87
N GLU A 77 -31.88 -5.52 -1.34
CA GLU A 77 -33.34 -5.58 -1.27
C GLU A 77 -33.98 -5.79 -2.65
N GLU A 78 -33.34 -5.28 -3.72
CA GLU A 78 -33.81 -5.41 -5.09
C GLU A 78 -33.68 -6.85 -5.60
N ASN A 79 -32.47 -7.46 -5.51
CA ASN A 79 -32.26 -8.82 -6.01
C ASN A 79 -32.99 -9.87 -5.16
N VAL A 80 -33.13 -9.68 -3.86
CA VAL A 80 -33.96 -10.50 -2.98
C VAL A 80 -35.42 -10.49 -3.47
N SER A 81 -35.98 -9.31 -3.75
CA SER A 81 -37.35 -9.17 -4.29
C SER A 81 -37.49 -9.86 -5.65
N ALA A 82 -36.46 -9.77 -6.51
CA ALA A 82 -36.45 -10.46 -7.80
C ALA A 82 -36.40 -11.99 -7.64
N ILE A 83 -35.56 -12.51 -6.73
CA ILE A 83 -35.46 -13.93 -6.42
C ILE A 83 -36.83 -14.48 -5.97
N TYR A 84 -37.49 -13.82 -5.01
CA TYR A 84 -38.80 -14.21 -4.53
C TYR A 84 -39.85 -14.24 -5.67
N ARG A 85 -39.84 -13.24 -6.53
CA ARG A 85 -40.76 -13.15 -7.69
C ARG A 85 -40.54 -14.31 -8.69
N LEU A 86 -39.29 -14.54 -9.09
CA LEU A 86 -38.91 -15.58 -10.04
C LEU A 86 -39.22 -16.96 -9.48
N LEU A 87 -38.91 -17.20 -8.20
CA LEU A 87 -39.19 -18.47 -7.55
C LEU A 87 -40.71 -18.74 -7.48
N LYS A 88 -41.54 -17.75 -7.09
CA LYS A 88 -43.00 -17.84 -7.09
C LYS A 88 -43.56 -18.17 -8.48
N GLN A 89 -43.00 -17.60 -9.54
CA GLN A 89 -43.42 -17.89 -10.92
C GLN A 89 -43.11 -19.34 -11.36
N SER A 90 -42.09 -19.96 -10.80
CA SER A 90 -41.72 -21.36 -11.10
C SER A 90 -42.57 -22.40 -10.36
N LEU A 91 -43.22 -22.01 -9.25
CA LEU A 91 -43.98 -22.91 -8.38
C LEU A 91 -45.35 -23.30 -8.98
N PRO A 92 -45.82 -24.52 -8.71
CA PRO A 92 -47.16 -24.94 -9.15
C PRO A 92 -48.24 -24.23 -8.32
N GLY A 93 -49.43 -24.01 -8.91
CA GLY A 93 -50.61 -23.65 -8.12
C GLY A 93 -51.11 -24.86 -7.30
N PRO A 94 -51.56 -24.67 -6.07
CA PRO A 94 -51.81 -23.45 -5.32
C PRO A 94 -50.60 -22.93 -4.52
N VAL A 95 -49.44 -23.62 -4.50
CA VAL A 95 -48.31 -23.33 -3.66
C VAL A 95 -47.66 -21.96 -4.00
N ASN A 96 -47.79 -21.50 -5.24
CA ASN A 96 -47.29 -20.18 -5.65
C ASN A 96 -47.97 -19.00 -4.96
N TYR A 97 -49.11 -19.19 -4.29
CA TYR A 97 -49.79 -18.16 -3.47
C TYR A 97 -49.38 -18.19 -1.99
N TYR A 98 -48.55 -19.16 -1.58
CA TYR A 98 -48.09 -19.26 -0.22
C TYR A 98 -47.11 -18.15 0.11
N THR A 99 -46.97 -17.83 1.39
CA THR A 99 -45.88 -16.99 1.89
C THR A 99 -44.58 -17.76 1.74
N LEU A 100 -43.71 -17.27 0.87
CA LEU A 100 -42.43 -17.90 0.57
C LEU A 100 -41.34 -17.34 1.52
N GLN A 101 -40.57 -18.22 2.11
CA GLN A 101 -39.39 -17.94 2.90
C GLN A 101 -38.20 -18.70 2.34
N VAL A 102 -37.19 -18.00 1.86
CA VAL A 102 -35.97 -18.61 1.28
C VAL A 102 -34.82 -18.44 2.26
N TYR A 103 -34.23 -19.56 2.61
CA TYR A 103 -33.09 -19.63 3.51
C TYR A 103 -31.82 -19.99 2.73
N ALA A 104 -30.71 -19.32 3.08
CA ALA A 104 -29.35 -19.69 2.69
C ALA A 104 -28.43 -19.48 3.91
N ASP A 105 -27.48 -20.38 4.13
CA ASP A 105 -26.58 -20.33 5.31
C ASP A 105 -27.35 -20.18 6.64
N GLY A 106 -28.49 -20.88 6.75
CA GLY A 106 -29.34 -20.87 7.95
C GLY A 106 -30.13 -19.59 8.21
N LYS A 107 -30.13 -18.61 7.31
CA LYS A 107 -30.84 -17.32 7.44
C LYS A 107 -31.74 -17.04 6.26
N LEU A 108 -32.82 -16.27 6.49
CA LEU A 108 -33.61 -15.71 5.41
C LEU A 108 -32.69 -14.84 4.50
N ILE A 109 -32.88 -14.94 3.18
CA ILE A 109 -32.00 -14.20 2.24
C ILE A 109 -32.10 -12.68 2.39
N GLU A 110 -33.24 -12.14 2.84
CA GLU A 110 -33.38 -10.73 3.23
C GLU A 110 -32.54 -10.36 4.45
N ASP A 111 -32.25 -11.30 5.35
CA ASP A 111 -31.37 -11.08 6.50
C ASP A 111 -29.88 -11.13 6.11
N LEU A 112 -29.58 -11.63 4.92
CA LEU A 112 -28.21 -11.63 4.38
C LEU A 112 -27.84 -10.32 3.67
N VAL A 113 -28.78 -9.40 3.48
CA VAL A 113 -28.48 -8.05 2.97
C VAL A 113 -27.63 -7.30 4.01
N PRO A 114 -26.43 -6.78 3.65
CA PRO A 114 -25.62 -6.00 4.58
C PRO A 114 -26.32 -4.72 5.08
N ASN A 115 -26.12 -4.35 6.33
CA ASN A 115 -26.78 -3.18 6.94
C ASN A 115 -26.57 -1.89 6.14
N ALA A 116 -25.42 -1.70 5.51
CA ALA A 116 -25.14 -0.55 4.68
C ALA A 116 -26.06 -0.41 3.45
N TYR A 117 -26.76 -1.47 3.07
CA TYR A 117 -27.66 -1.52 1.89
C TYR A 117 -29.13 -1.76 2.25
N ARG A 118 -29.46 -1.81 3.57
CA ARG A 118 -30.81 -1.99 4.06
C ARG A 118 -31.50 -0.65 4.30
N LYS A 119 -32.76 -0.52 3.89
CA LYS A 119 -33.64 0.61 4.26
C LYS A 119 -33.91 0.63 5.77
N LYS A 120 -34.13 -0.55 6.36
CA LYS A 120 -34.28 -0.73 7.81
C LYS A 120 -33.13 -1.55 8.33
N GLN A 121 -32.18 -0.90 8.98
CA GLN A 121 -31.01 -1.54 9.56
C GLN A 121 -31.36 -2.48 10.72
N ASP A 122 -30.65 -3.59 10.83
CA ASP A 122 -30.67 -4.50 11.96
C ASP A 122 -29.77 -3.93 13.07
N LYS A 123 -30.40 -3.42 14.13
CA LYS A 123 -29.69 -2.77 15.25
C LYS A 123 -28.76 -3.72 16.00
N THR A 124 -28.98 -5.04 15.92
CA THR A 124 -28.12 -6.02 16.61
C THR A 124 -26.74 -6.13 15.98
N ARG A 125 -26.58 -5.65 14.74
CA ARG A 125 -25.30 -5.65 13.99
C ARG A 125 -24.55 -4.33 14.06
N LEU A 126 -25.03 -3.35 14.85
CA LEU A 126 -24.46 -2.01 14.93
C LEU A 126 -23.82 -1.77 16.30
N TYR A 127 -22.78 -0.96 16.34
CA TYR A 127 -22.30 -0.39 17.59
C TYR A 127 -23.29 0.63 18.15
N GLY A 128 -23.93 1.41 17.29
CA GLY A 128 -24.95 2.38 17.71
C GLY A 128 -24.37 3.44 18.65
N LYS A 129 -24.77 3.36 19.95
CA LYS A 129 -24.27 4.28 20.98
C LYS A 129 -22.97 3.82 21.64
N LEU A 130 -22.51 2.62 21.32
CA LEU A 130 -21.25 2.09 21.82
C LEU A 130 -20.12 2.77 21.04
N ASP A 131 -19.41 3.66 21.69
CA ASP A 131 -18.28 4.39 21.09
C ASP A 131 -17.20 4.65 22.14
N ALA A 132 -15.94 4.57 21.72
CA ALA A 132 -14.81 4.91 22.56
C ALA A 132 -14.81 6.41 22.84
N LYS A 133 -14.66 6.76 24.12
CA LYS A 133 -14.62 8.17 24.54
C LYS A 133 -13.18 8.60 24.81
N GLY A 134 -12.89 9.87 24.54
CA GLY A 134 -11.58 10.46 24.79
C GLY A 134 -10.68 10.46 23.57
N ASN A 135 -9.40 10.76 23.80
CA ASN A 135 -8.43 10.85 22.72
C ASN A 135 -8.10 9.46 22.15
N PRO A 136 -7.85 9.34 20.83
CA PRO A 136 -7.32 8.12 20.22
C PRO A 136 -5.99 7.71 20.86
N TRP A 137 -5.56 6.49 20.62
CA TRP A 137 -4.27 6.00 21.11
C TRP A 137 -3.12 6.91 20.68
N VAL A 138 -3.10 7.29 19.39
CA VAL A 138 -2.11 8.21 18.81
C VAL A 138 -2.81 9.23 17.92
N THR A 139 -2.45 10.51 18.06
CA THR A 139 -2.93 11.60 17.20
C THR A 139 -1.74 12.40 16.68
N ASN A 140 -1.59 12.53 15.36
CA ASN A 140 -0.63 13.45 14.74
C ASN A 140 -1.19 14.88 14.77
N VAL A 141 -0.64 15.72 15.65
CA VAL A 141 -1.07 17.12 15.83
C VAL A 141 -0.50 18.05 14.76
N SER A 142 0.61 17.65 14.13
CA SER A 142 1.25 18.45 13.08
C SER A 142 0.56 18.40 11.73
N ARG A 143 -0.49 17.59 11.59
CA ARG A 143 -1.30 17.53 10.38
C ARG A 143 -1.99 18.88 10.13
N PRO A 144 -1.77 19.57 8.99
CA PRO A 144 -2.24 20.94 8.77
C PRO A 144 -3.71 21.04 8.33
N TYR A 145 -4.52 20.01 8.51
CA TYR A 145 -5.95 19.96 8.16
C TYR A 145 -6.70 19.01 9.11
N GLU A 146 -8.03 19.14 9.14
CA GLU A 146 -8.91 18.34 9.99
C GLU A 146 -9.66 17.29 9.15
N ILE A 147 -9.66 16.04 9.65
CA ILE A 147 -10.48 14.94 9.14
C ILE A 147 -11.70 14.82 10.07
N SER A 148 -12.91 14.90 9.52
CA SER A 148 -14.14 14.88 10.33
C SER A 148 -15.20 13.91 9.81
N ARG A 149 -15.00 13.32 8.63
CA ARG A 149 -15.90 12.33 8.01
C ARG A 149 -15.12 11.18 7.36
N GLY A 150 -13.90 10.95 7.81
CA GLY A 150 -13.07 9.81 7.47
C GLY A 150 -13.16 8.74 8.56
N LEU A 151 -11.98 8.28 8.97
CA LEU A 151 -11.78 7.29 10.04
C LEU A 151 -11.11 7.93 11.28
N GLU A 152 -11.24 9.22 11.48
CA GLU A 152 -10.64 9.94 12.60
C GLU A 152 -11.00 9.30 13.93
N GLY A 153 -9.98 8.94 14.70
CA GLY A 153 -10.13 8.29 16.00
C GLY A 153 -10.54 6.82 15.97
N ARG A 154 -10.74 6.21 14.78
CA ARG A 154 -11.05 4.78 14.67
C ARG A 154 -9.80 3.94 14.78
N HIS A 155 -9.89 2.82 15.50
CA HIS A 155 -8.77 1.89 15.71
C HIS A 155 -9.03 0.62 14.93
N ILE A 156 -8.13 0.30 14.01
CA ILE A 156 -8.26 -0.83 13.10
C ILE A 156 -7.04 -1.74 13.26
N ALA A 157 -7.27 -3.03 13.47
CA ALA A 157 -6.21 -4.02 13.42
C ALA A 157 -6.29 -4.79 12.11
N LEU A 158 -5.16 -4.90 11.42
CA LEU A 158 -5.08 -5.68 10.20
C LEU A 158 -3.69 -6.31 10.05
N TRP A 159 -3.59 -7.35 9.24
CA TRP A 159 -2.32 -8.03 9.02
C TRP A 159 -2.18 -8.58 7.61
N GLN A 160 -0.93 -8.62 7.20
CA GLN A 160 -0.46 -9.17 5.93
C GLN A 160 -0.17 -10.67 6.10
N SER A 161 -1.20 -11.52 6.00
CA SER A 161 -1.06 -12.98 6.05
C SER A 161 -0.16 -13.48 7.20
N HIS A 162 0.78 -14.36 6.88
CA HIS A 162 1.74 -14.99 7.78
C HIS A 162 3.16 -14.48 7.54
N GLY A 163 4.12 -15.03 8.26
CA GLY A 163 5.53 -14.79 8.08
C GLY A 163 6.33 -16.08 8.29
N LYS A 164 7.65 -15.96 8.24
CA LYS A 164 8.57 -17.08 8.49
C LYS A 164 8.39 -17.58 9.93
N VAL A 165 8.24 -18.88 10.11
CA VAL A 165 8.09 -19.53 11.41
C VAL A 165 9.11 -20.64 11.61
N TYR A 166 9.42 -20.93 12.87
CA TYR A 166 10.20 -22.09 13.23
C TYR A 166 9.33 -23.35 13.18
N ARG A 167 9.82 -24.37 12.50
CA ARG A 167 9.19 -25.70 12.45
C ARG A 167 9.80 -26.60 13.49
N ASN A 168 9.10 -26.79 14.61
CA ASN A 168 9.60 -27.56 15.76
C ASN A 168 9.98 -28.99 15.38
N GLU A 169 9.20 -29.66 14.53
CA GLU A 169 9.40 -31.01 14.05
C GLU A 169 10.64 -31.19 13.13
N ARG A 170 11.12 -30.07 12.52
CA ARG A 170 12.25 -30.07 11.58
C ARG A 170 13.49 -29.34 12.09
N ASN A 171 13.33 -28.61 13.20
CA ASN A 171 14.38 -27.77 13.79
C ASN A 171 14.92 -26.73 12.78
N GLU A 172 14.01 -26.07 12.01
CA GLU A 172 14.37 -25.10 10.98
C GLU A 172 13.37 -23.94 10.87
N TRP A 173 13.85 -22.78 10.41
CA TRP A 173 13.01 -21.62 10.06
C TRP A 173 12.55 -21.74 8.61
N ARG A 174 11.22 -21.65 8.37
CA ARG A 174 10.62 -21.76 7.04
C ARG A 174 9.47 -20.79 6.85
N TRP A 175 9.19 -20.49 5.58
CA TRP A 175 7.91 -19.88 5.19
C TRP A 175 6.76 -20.84 5.49
N GLN A 176 5.59 -20.27 5.78
CA GLN A 176 4.39 -21.08 5.98
C GLN A 176 3.84 -21.63 4.67
N ARG A 177 4.12 -20.94 3.57
CA ARG A 177 3.68 -21.31 2.23
C ARG A 177 4.85 -21.52 1.27
N PRO A 178 4.64 -22.28 0.15
CA PRO A 178 5.68 -22.50 -0.84
C PRO A 178 6.09 -21.22 -1.56
N ARG A 179 7.32 -21.20 -2.05
CA ARG A 179 7.82 -20.13 -2.92
C ARG A 179 7.42 -20.41 -4.37
N LEU A 180 6.48 -19.64 -4.91
CA LEU A 180 5.92 -19.76 -6.25
C LEU A 180 5.91 -18.41 -6.94
N PHE A 181 6.07 -18.37 -8.28
CA PHE A 181 6.00 -17.13 -9.07
C PHE A 181 6.85 -15.98 -8.50
N CYS A 182 8.11 -16.31 -8.12
CA CYS A 182 9.10 -15.37 -7.55
C CYS A 182 8.77 -14.84 -6.15
N THR A 183 7.72 -15.33 -5.49
CA THR A 183 7.27 -14.85 -4.18
C THR A 183 6.79 -16.01 -3.29
N THR A 184 6.30 -15.68 -2.11
CA THR A 184 5.47 -16.55 -1.26
C THR A 184 4.32 -15.70 -0.72
N GLU A 185 3.19 -16.30 -0.36
CA GLU A 185 2.07 -15.58 0.25
C GLU A 185 2.51 -14.68 1.40
N ASP A 186 3.41 -15.19 2.25
CA ASP A 186 3.98 -14.52 3.42
C ASP A 186 4.68 -13.18 3.11
N LEU A 187 5.24 -13.02 1.89
CA LEU A 187 5.85 -11.78 1.38
C LEU A 187 4.89 -10.97 0.51
N PHE A 188 4.17 -11.66 -0.34
CA PHE A 188 3.33 -11.07 -1.37
C PHE A 188 2.29 -10.12 -0.77
N THR A 189 1.59 -10.55 0.27
CA THR A 189 0.53 -9.78 0.93
C THR A 189 1.04 -8.49 1.58
N GLN A 190 2.30 -8.45 2.05
CA GLN A 190 2.92 -7.21 2.56
C GLN A 190 2.93 -6.09 1.53
N SER A 191 3.12 -6.44 0.24
CA SER A 191 3.20 -5.45 -0.84
C SER A 191 1.86 -4.77 -1.18
N PHE A 192 0.75 -5.24 -0.62
CA PHE A 192 -0.56 -4.59 -0.66
C PHE A 192 -0.85 -3.82 0.63
N VAL A 193 -0.57 -4.45 1.77
CA VAL A 193 -0.97 -3.94 3.08
C VAL A 193 -0.12 -2.76 3.49
N VAL A 194 1.21 -2.92 3.49
CA VAL A 194 2.13 -1.93 4.06
C VAL A 194 2.22 -0.65 3.20
N PRO A 195 2.42 -0.70 1.86
CA PRO A 195 2.58 0.53 1.08
C PRO A 195 1.27 1.17 0.61
N TYR A 196 0.13 0.45 0.66
CA TYR A 196 -1.12 0.98 0.12
C TYR A 196 -2.26 1.02 1.14
N LEU A 197 -2.66 -0.14 1.72
CA LEU A 197 -3.86 -0.18 2.57
C LEU A 197 -3.67 0.57 3.88
N ILE A 198 -2.57 0.34 4.60
CA ILE A 198 -2.27 1.05 5.86
C ILE A 198 -2.22 2.56 5.64
N PRO A 199 -1.42 3.10 4.68
CA PRO A 199 -1.40 4.55 4.43
C PRO A 199 -2.77 5.13 4.05
N MET A 200 -3.60 4.42 3.28
CA MET A 200 -4.95 4.90 2.94
C MET A 200 -5.85 5.02 4.18
N LEU A 201 -5.79 4.05 5.09
CA LEU A 201 -6.55 4.10 6.33
C LEU A 201 -6.03 5.20 7.27
N GLU A 202 -4.71 5.34 7.42
CA GLU A 202 -4.09 6.38 8.24
C GLU A 202 -4.29 7.79 7.66
N ASN A 203 -4.28 7.93 6.34
CA ASN A 203 -4.61 9.17 5.64
C ASN A 203 -6.10 9.57 5.82
N ALA A 204 -6.95 8.61 6.11
CA ALA A 204 -8.35 8.85 6.50
C ALA A 204 -8.53 9.10 8.01
N GLY A 205 -7.46 9.07 8.80
CA GLY A 205 -7.45 9.38 10.23
C GLY A 205 -7.46 8.18 11.17
N ALA A 206 -7.42 6.95 10.65
CA ALA A 206 -7.39 5.76 11.50
C ALA A 206 -6.06 5.60 12.24
N VAL A 207 -6.14 5.02 13.45
CA VAL A 207 -5.00 4.41 14.14
C VAL A 207 -4.94 2.94 13.69
N VAL A 208 -3.91 2.59 12.92
CA VAL A 208 -3.77 1.25 12.34
C VAL A 208 -2.71 0.46 13.08
N PHE A 209 -3.10 -0.71 13.58
CA PHE A 209 -2.23 -1.68 14.23
C PHE A 209 -2.04 -2.92 13.37
N THR A 210 -0.83 -3.48 13.37
CA THR A 210 -0.55 -4.80 12.82
C THR A 210 0.26 -5.64 13.81
N PRO A 211 -0.11 -6.91 14.05
CA PRO A 211 0.63 -7.82 14.94
C PRO A 211 1.88 -8.41 14.27
N ARG A 212 2.40 -7.75 13.25
CA ARG A 212 3.67 -8.05 12.57
C ARG A 212 4.43 -6.76 12.36
N GLU A 213 5.76 -6.83 12.22
CA GLU A 213 6.56 -5.64 11.93
C GLU A 213 6.16 -5.03 10.58
N ARG A 214 5.88 -3.73 10.59
CA ARG A 214 5.49 -2.97 9.39
C ARG A 214 6.66 -2.22 8.75
N ASP A 215 7.76 -2.03 9.50
CA ASP A 215 8.94 -1.32 9.00
C ASP A 215 9.90 -2.28 8.30
N TRP A 216 10.23 -1.97 7.06
CA TRP A 216 11.19 -2.75 6.26
C TRP A 216 12.65 -2.41 6.55
N GLN A 217 12.91 -1.48 7.49
CA GLN A 217 14.27 -1.14 7.92
C GLN A 217 14.91 -2.32 8.67
N ARG A 218 16.08 -2.73 8.18
CA ARG A 218 16.87 -3.82 8.80
C ARG A 218 17.62 -3.40 10.05
N HIS A 219 17.92 -2.10 10.16
CA HIS A 219 18.55 -1.55 11.35
C HIS A 219 17.50 -1.26 12.43
N GLU A 220 17.93 -1.40 13.67
CA GLU A 220 17.17 -1.05 14.86
C GLU A 220 18.07 -0.31 15.83
N VAL A 221 17.59 0.79 16.35
CA VAL A 221 18.24 1.54 17.42
C VAL A 221 17.26 1.68 18.56
N ILE A 222 17.65 1.24 19.74
CA ILE A 222 16.82 1.37 20.95
C ILE A 222 17.54 2.33 21.91
N VAL A 223 16.75 3.26 22.40
CA VAL A 223 17.16 4.22 23.43
C VAL A 223 16.20 4.07 24.60
N ASP A 224 16.71 3.80 25.76
CA ASP A 224 15.95 3.46 26.96
C ASP A 224 16.62 4.05 28.20
N ASN A 225 15.84 4.30 29.26
CA ASN A 225 16.39 4.84 30.51
C ASN A 225 17.35 3.90 31.25
N ASN A 226 17.28 2.58 31.02
CA ASN A 226 18.18 1.58 31.59
C ASN A 226 19.29 1.15 30.64
N THR A 227 18.99 1.02 29.34
CA THR A 227 19.91 0.48 28.32
C THR A 227 19.77 1.25 27.01
N CYS A 228 20.89 1.56 26.37
CA CYS A 228 20.89 2.21 25.06
C CYS A 228 21.75 1.43 24.07
N THR A 229 21.31 1.37 22.81
CA THR A 229 22.20 0.98 21.71
C THR A 229 23.46 1.86 21.74
N LYS A 230 24.63 1.24 21.54
CA LYS A 230 25.93 1.93 21.61
C LYS A 230 25.92 3.24 20.83
N GLY A 231 26.36 4.31 21.46
CA GLY A 231 26.41 5.66 20.89
C GLY A 231 25.15 6.50 21.13
N SER A 232 24.02 5.85 21.45
CA SER A 232 22.74 6.53 21.75
C SER A 232 22.67 6.99 23.21
N HIS A 233 21.79 7.96 23.50
CA HIS A 233 21.66 8.53 24.84
C HIS A 233 20.20 8.78 25.22
N TYR A 234 19.89 8.50 26.49
CA TYR A 234 18.67 8.93 27.17
C TYR A 234 19.03 10.04 28.14
N LEU A 235 18.22 11.11 28.17
CA LEU A 235 18.44 12.25 29.07
C LEU A 235 17.12 12.69 29.69
N GLU A 236 17.15 13.08 30.96
CA GLU A 236 16.03 13.70 31.67
C GLU A 236 16.38 15.16 32.00
N VAL A 237 15.51 16.09 31.67
CA VAL A 237 15.58 17.48 32.05
C VAL A 237 14.49 17.74 33.07
N GLU A 238 14.91 18.35 34.20
CA GLU A 238 14.05 18.59 35.37
C GLU A 238 14.07 20.08 35.77
N ASP A 239 13.07 20.47 36.53
CA ASP A 239 13.10 21.73 37.26
C ASP A 239 12.96 21.49 38.78
N LYS A 240 12.97 22.54 39.57
CA LYS A 240 12.89 22.42 41.04
C LYS A 240 11.59 21.76 41.52
N LYS A 241 10.53 21.88 40.76
CA LYS A 241 9.17 21.42 41.12
C LYS A 241 8.83 20.10 40.46
N TYR A 242 9.31 19.86 39.25
CA TYR A 242 8.96 18.70 38.42
C TYR A 242 10.21 17.81 38.26
N ARG A 243 10.16 16.62 38.88
CA ARG A 243 11.25 15.66 38.91
C ARG A 243 10.78 14.30 38.43
N TRP A 244 11.61 13.62 37.64
CA TRP A 244 11.38 12.25 37.19
C TRP A 244 11.50 11.28 38.36
N GLN A 245 10.63 10.28 38.38
CA GLN A 245 10.57 9.25 39.43
C GLN A 245 10.41 7.88 38.78
N ASP A 246 10.88 6.83 39.44
CA ASP A 246 10.62 5.45 39.02
C ASP A 246 9.14 5.08 39.26
N THR A 247 8.57 4.33 38.33
CA THR A 247 7.25 3.74 38.54
C THR A 247 7.36 2.49 39.44
N ASP A 248 6.24 2.05 40.02
CA ASP A 248 6.13 0.75 40.69
C ASP A 248 5.99 -0.42 39.71
N LYS A 249 5.82 -0.14 38.41
CA LYS A 249 5.74 -1.13 37.33
C LYS A 249 7.08 -1.29 36.64
N PRO A 250 7.41 -2.53 36.20
CA PRO A 250 8.60 -2.74 35.36
C PRO A 250 8.49 -2.01 34.03
N GLY A 251 9.62 -1.71 33.40
CA GLY A 251 9.74 -1.14 32.07
C GLY A 251 10.54 -2.03 31.13
N PHE A 252 10.79 -1.53 29.96
CA PHE A 252 11.64 -2.17 28.97
C PHE A 252 13.13 -2.06 29.39
N ALA A 253 13.90 -3.08 29.05
CA ALA A 253 15.38 -2.98 28.98
C ALA A 253 15.92 -4.01 27.98
N GLN A 254 16.84 -3.59 27.11
CA GLN A 254 17.51 -4.50 26.19
C GLN A 254 18.73 -5.15 26.85
N LYS A 255 18.50 -6.20 27.65
CA LYS A 255 19.60 -6.94 28.32
C LYS A 255 20.35 -7.87 27.38
N TYR A 256 19.70 -8.38 26.35
CA TYR A 256 20.26 -9.36 25.41
C TYR A 256 20.10 -8.91 23.96
N GLN A 257 20.97 -9.44 23.11
CA GLN A 257 20.83 -9.27 21.65
C GLN A 257 19.83 -10.28 21.05
N GLN A 258 19.67 -11.43 21.71
CA GLN A 258 18.77 -12.52 21.33
C GLN A 258 18.04 -13.01 22.57
N TYR A 259 16.76 -13.30 22.43
CA TYR A 259 15.89 -13.68 23.54
C TYR A 259 15.41 -15.11 23.40
N PRO A 260 15.49 -15.93 24.47
CA PRO A 260 14.86 -17.25 24.49
C PRO A 260 13.33 -17.12 24.45
N ASP A 261 12.66 -18.22 24.12
CA ASP A 261 11.21 -18.30 24.24
C ASP A 261 10.73 -17.96 25.66
N ASN A 262 9.54 -17.37 25.78
CA ASN A 262 8.95 -16.95 27.04
C ASN A 262 9.72 -15.84 27.78
N TYR A 263 10.59 -15.11 27.12
CA TYR A 263 11.28 -13.98 27.71
C TYR A 263 10.61 -12.66 27.30
N ASN A 264 10.29 -11.79 28.26
CA ASN A 264 9.65 -10.52 28.02
C ASN A 264 10.59 -9.35 28.38
N PRO A 265 11.13 -8.59 27.40
CA PRO A 265 12.03 -7.48 27.67
C PRO A 265 11.38 -6.31 28.41
N PHE A 266 10.04 -6.22 28.44
CA PHE A 266 9.29 -5.17 29.16
C PHE A 266 9.18 -5.43 30.67
N THR A 267 9.81 -6.49 31.16
CA THR A 267 9.90 -6.79 32.61
C THR A 267 11.31 -6.62 33.18
N ASP A 268 12.25 -6.19 32.35
CA ASP A 268 13.69 -6.16 32.69
C ASP A 268 14.19 -4.83 33.22
N GLY A 269 13.51 -3.75 32.87
CA GLY A 269 13.87 -2.38 33.18
C GLY A 269 12.91 -1.72 34.17
N THR A 270 13.03 -0.41 34.21
CA THR A 270 12.16 0.51 34.99
C THR A 270 11.56 1.51 34.02
N ALA A 271 10.34 1.95 34.29
CA ALA A 271 9.77 3.09 33.59
C ALA A 271 9.80 4.34 34.49
N ARG A 272 9.84 5.50 33.91
CA ARG A 272 9.93 6.80 34.57
C ARG A 272 8.61 7.55 34.43
N PHE A 273 8.24 8.34 35.44
CA PHE A 273 7.09 9.22 35.32
C PHE A 273 7.37 10.61 35.93
N ILE A 274 6.61 11.58 35.48
CA ILE A 274 6.66 12.95 36.01
C ILE A 274 5.25 13.56 36.04
N PRO A 275 4.91 14.37 37.05
CA PRO A 275 3.64 15.11 37.05
C PRO A 275 3.55 16.12 35.90
N THR A 276 2.34 16.21 35.34
CA THR A 276 2.05 17.15 34.24
C THR A 276 1.90 18.60 34.73
N GLN A 277 2.08 19.51 33.79
CA GLN A 277 1.71 20.92 33.98
C GLN A 277 1.13 21.52 32.69
N GLY A 278 0.43 22.65 32.83
CA GLY A 278 0.05 23.52 31.71
C GLY A 278 1.27 24.20 31.09
N GLN A 279 1.04 24.87 29.96
CA GLN A 279 2.11 25.58 29.24
C GLN A 279 2.79 26.69 30.06
N PRO A 280 4.08 26.97 29.85
CA PRO A 280 5.04 26.18 29.05
C PRO A 280 5.56 24.95 29.80
N GLU A 281 6.13 23.98 29.05
CA GLU A 281 6.81 22.81 29.64
C GLU A 281 7.94 23.22 30.61
N LYS A 282 8.19 22.39 31.61
CA LYS A 282 9.22 22.59 32.62
C LYS A 282 10.20 21.43 32.71
N ALA A 283 9.83 20.29 32.23
CA ALA A 283 10.62 19.09 32.25
C ALA A 283 10.30 18.23 31.03
N PHE A 284 11.29 17.45 30.58
CA PHE A 284 11.13 16.55 29.45
C PHE A 284 12.15 15.42 29.48
N ALA A 285 11.86 14.34 28.75
CA ALA A 285 12.79 13.24 28.49
C ALA A 285 13.15 13.23 27.00
N GLU A 286 14.43 12.92 26.71
CA GLU A 286 15.00 12.89 25.37
C GLU A 286 15.60 11.52 25.06
N TRP A 287 15.27 10.97 23.87
CA TRP A 287 15.85 9.76 23.31
C TRP A 287 16.62 10.12 22.04
N ILE A 288 17.93 10.09 22.11
CA ILE A 288 18.86 10.52 21.06
C ILE A 288 19.54 9.29 20.45
N PRO A 289 19.10 8.83 19.26
CA PRO A 289 19.67 7.66 18.61
C PRO A 289 21.01 7.96 17.94
N ASP A 290 21.89 6.95 17.89
CA ASP A 290 23.04 6.91 16.97
C ASP A 290 22.64 6.08 15.74
N ILE A 291 22.12 6.73 14.70
CA ILE A 291 21.59 6.11 13.50
C ILE A 291 22.73 5.49 12.67
N PRO A 292 22.74 4.17 12.42
CA PRO A 292 23.86 3.50 11.76
C PRO A 292 23.99 3.88 10.27
N GLU A 293 22.88 4.18 9.61
CA GLU A 293 22.85 4.53 8.19
C GLU A 293 21.70 5.51 7.90
N LYS A 294 21.95 6.51 7.04
CA LYS A 294 20.89 7.43 6.60
C LYS A 294 19.73 6.67 5.96
N GLY A 295 18.50 6.95 6.39
CA GLY A 295 17.32 6.28 5.84
C GLY A 295 16.04 6.61 6.56
N LYS A 296 14.99 5.88 6.17
CA LYS A 296 13.69 5.92 6.82
C LYS A 296 13.63 4.90 7.95
N TYR A 297 13.16 5.34 9.11
CA TYR A 297 12.99 4.54 10.31
C TYR A 297 11.60 4.79 10.89
N ALA A 298 10.86 3.72 11.14
CA ALA A 298 9.68 3.82 11.98
C ALA A 298 10.07 4.15 13.42
N VAL A 299 9.31 5.03 14.05
CA VAL A 299 9.49 5.42 15.45
C VAL A 299 8.39 4.79 16.28
N TYR A 300 8.80 4.03 17.29
CA TYR A 300 7.91 3.42 18.29
C TYR A 300 8.32 3.91 19.67
N VAL A 301 7.31 4.22 20.49
CA VAL A 301 7.51 4.58 21.91
C VAL A 301 6.92 3.52 22.81
N SER A 302 7.45 3.41 24.02
CA SER A 302 6.82 2.65 25.10
C SER A 302 6.66 3.48 26.36
N TYR A 303 5.73 3.09 27.22
CA TYR A 303 5.43 3.68 28.50
C TYR A 303 4.63 2.67 29.34
N GLN A 304 4.46 2.94 30.63
CA GLN A 304 3.52 2.21 31.47
C GLN A 304 2.22 3.01 31.63
N THR A 305 1.08 2.34 31.54
CA THR A 305 -0.21 2.93 31.91
C THR A 305 -0.33 2.95 33.43
N LEU A 306 -0.38 4.15 34.00
CA LEU A 306 -0.53 4.41 35.42
C LEU A 306 -1.96 4.90 35.73
N PRO A 307 -2.44 4.81 36.97
CA PRO A 307 -3.79 5.28 37.33
C PRO A 307 -4.05 6.76 36.98
N GLU A 308 -3.01 7.59 37.05
CA GLU A 308 -3.07 9.04 36.78
C GLU A 308 -2.54 9.42 35.38
N SER A 309 -2.31 8.44 34.48
CA SER A 309 -1.85 8.72 33.12
C SER A 309 -2.79 9.65 32.37
N VAL A 310 -2.23 10.64 31.66
CA VAL A 310 -3.00 11.56 30.81
C VAL A 310 -3.28 10.95 29.44
N SER A 311 -4.30 11.46 28.75
CA SER A 311 -4.68 11.01 27.41
C SER A 311 -4.09 11.87 26.26
N ASP A 312 -3.23 12.85 26.62
CA ASP A 312 -2.64 13.80 25.66
C ASP A 312 -1.12 14.01 25.89
N ALA A 313 -0.41 12.94 26.27
CA ALA A 313 1.04 12.99 26.45
C ALA A 313 1.72 13.47 25.17
N LYS A 314 2.50 14.57 25.25
CA LYS A 314 3.06 15.28 24.11
C LYS A 314 4.44 14.72 23.74
N TYR A 315 4.49 14.05 22.59
CA TYR A 315 5.72 13.58 21.98
C TYR A 315 6.11 14.45 20.79
N LEU A 316 7.38 14.78 20.67
CA LEU A 316 7.98 15.50 19.55
C LEU A 316 9.01 14.59 18.89
N VAL A 317 8.84 14.31 17.60
CA VAL A 317 9.81 13.57 16.78
C VAL A 317 10.57 14.58 15.94
N PHE A 318 11.86 14.79 16.24
CA PHE A 318 12.78 15.58 15.45
C PHE A 318 13.39 14.70 14.37
N HIS A 319 13.33 15.13 13.11
CA HIS A 319 13.77 14.36 11.94
C HIS A 319 14.25 15.30 10.82
N ASN A 320 14.80 14.77 9.75
CA ASN A 320 15.37 15.57 8.65
C ASN A 320 14.40 16.55 7.97
N GLY A 321 13.11 16.37 8.12
CA GLY A 321 12.07 17.26 7.58
C GLY A 321 11.59 18.33 8.57
N GLY A 322 12.01 18.28 9.82
CA GLY A 322 11.58 19.18 10.88
C GLY A 322 11.14 18.46 12.14
N VAL A 323 10.08 18.96 12.78
CA VAL A 323 9.54 18.38 14.02
C VAL A 323 8.09 17.99 13.79
N THR A 324 7.73 16.73 14.12
CA THR A 324 6.34 16.27 14.10
C THR A 324 5.86 16.01 15.52
N GLU A 325 4.76 16.64 15.90
CA GLU A 325 4.13 16.54 17.22
C GLU A 325 3.03 15.47 17.22
N PHE A 326 3.04 14.65 18.28
CA PHE A 326 2.02 13.65 18.55
C PHE A 326 1.45 13.83 19.95
N LYS A 327 0.15 13.51 20.08
CA LYS A 327 -0.49 13.22 21.37
C LYS A 327 -0.69 11.72 21.48
N VAL A 328 -0.21 11.13 22.58
CA VAL A 328 -0.34 9.71 22.89
C VAL A 328 -1.23 9.57 24.13
N ASN A 329 -2.27 8.76 24.00
CA ASN A 329 -3.13 8.42 25.12
C ASN A 329 -2.49 7.33 25.97
N GLN A 330 -1.81 7.71 27.04
CA GLN A 330 -1.13 6.79 27.95
C GLN A 330 -2.07 6.06 28.94
N GLN A 331 -3.39 6.29 28.87
CA GLN A 331 -4.41 5.55 29.63
C GLN A 331 -4.67 4.15 29.05
N MET A 332 -4.08 3.83 27.90
CA MET A 332 -4.18 2.55 27.20
C MET A 332 -2.83 2.17 26.57
N GLY A 333 -2.64 0.89 26.25
CA GLY A 333 -1.49 0.41 25.46
C GLY A 333 -0.12 0.51 26.15
N GLY A 334 -0.07 0.57 27.48
CA GLY A 334 1.19 0.56 28.21
C GLY A 334 1.90 -0.80 28.21
N GLY A 335 3.26 -0.81 28.23
CA GLY A 335 4.07 -2.02 28.23
C GLY A 335 4.19 -2.71 26.86
N THR A 336 4.09 -1.94 25.79
CA THR A 336 4.28 -2.42 24.39
C THR A 336 4.81 -1.33 23.49
N TRP A 337 5.16 -1.68 22.24
CA TRP A 337 5.57 -0.74 21.20
C TRP A 337 4.38 -0.04 20.56
N VAL A 338 4.36 1.29 20.63
CA VAL A 338 3.34 2.17 20.05
C VAL A 338 3.93 2.95 18.88
N TYR A 339 3.42 2.70 17.68
CA TYR A 339 3.90 3.35 16.46
C TYR A 339 3.46 4.82 16.37
N LEU A 340 4.39 5.73 16.11
CA LEU A 340 4.12 7.14 15.88
C LEU A 340 4.12 7.50 14.39
N GLY A 341 5.12 7.06 13.65
CA GLY A 341 5.31 7.40 12.24
C GLY A 341 6.63 6.86 11.69
N THR A 342 6.84 7.00 10.39
CA THR A 342 8.12 6.68 9.72
C THR A 342 8.75 7.96 9.20
N PHE A 343 10.01 8.24 9.60
CA PHE A 343 10.70 9.51 9.35
C PHE A 343 12.09 9.27 8.78
N GLU A 344 12.62 10.26 8.06
CA GLU A 344 14.01 10.24 7.60
C GLU A 344 14.97 10.76 8.66
N PHE A 345 16.02 9.98 8.92
CA PHE A 345 17.12 10.34 9.81
C PHE A 345 18.44 10.31 9.08
N ASP A 346 19.35 11.24 9.41
CA ASP A 346 20.74 11.20 8.98
C ASP A 346 21.54 10.23 9.84
N LYS A 347 22.61 9.67 9.25
CA LYS A 347 23.56 8.82 9.94
C LYS A 347 24.20 9.54 11.12
N GLY A 348 24.41 8.81 12.21
CA GLY A 348 25.06 9.28 13.42
C GLY A 348 24.09 9.92 14.40
N ARG A 349 24.64 10.46 15.47
CA ARG A 349 23.91 11.19 16.50
C ARG A 349 23.80 12.67 16.13
N ASN A 350 22.58 13.18 16.11
CA ASN A 350 22.28 14.56 15.70
C ASN A 350 21.27 15.20 16.65
N ASP A 351 21.44 16.49 16.96
CA ASP A 351 20.52 17.27 17.80
C ASP A 351 19.14 17.50 17.14
N TYR A 352 19.03 17.22 15.86
CA TYR A 352 17.79 17.28 15.06
C TYR A 352 17.25 15.89 14.69
N GLY A 353 17.69 14.82 15.34
CA GLY A 353 17.24 13.45 15.11
C GLY A 353 17.00 12.75 16.44
N MET A 354 15.86 13.02 17.11
CA MET A 354 15.54 12.50 18.44
C MET A 354 14.04 12.48 18.69
N VAL A 355 13.65 11.83 19.78
CA VAL A 355 12.28 11.90 20.31
C VAL A 355 12.32 12.62 21.66
N VAL A 356 11.33 13.46 21.92
CA VAL A 356 11.17 14.18 23.19
C VAL A 356 9.78 13.92 23.74
N LEU A 357 9.65 13.58 25.02
CA LEU A 357 8.39 13.58 25.77
C LEU A 357 8.39 14.77 26.71
N SER A 358 7.43 15.66 26.52
CA SER A 358 7.23 16.83 27.39
C SER A 358 6.27 16.52 28.56
N ASN A 359 6.46 17.16 29.71
CA ASN A 359 5.47 17.10 30.80
C ASN A 359 4.30 18.10 30.60
N GLU A 360 4.21 18.76 29.44
CA GLU A 360 3.08 19.60 29.08
C GLU A 360 1.83 18.75 28.79
N SER A 361 0.73 19.05 29.45
CA SER A 361 -0.58 18.44 29.20
C SER A 361 -1.70 19.40 29.52
N SER A 362 -2.83 19.26 28.82
CA SER A 362 -4.08 19.94 29.17
C SER A 362 -4.77 19.33 30.42
N GLN A 363 -4.29 18.16 30.87
CA GLN A 363 -4.84 17.40 31.96
C GLN A 363 -3.88 17.38 33.15
N LYS A 364 -4.44 17.36 34.35
CA LYS A 364 -3.68 17.08 35.57
C LYS A 364 -3.51 15.57 35.72
N GLY A 365 -2.26 15.12 35.83
CA GLY A 365 -1.91 13.73 35.96
C GLY A 365 -0.40 13.51 35.83
N VAL A 366 -0.02 12.44 35.16
CA VAL A 366 1.38 12.09 34.90
C VAL A 366 1.59 11.70 33.45
N VAL A 367 2.78 11.96 32.95
CA VAL A 367 3.32 11.33 31.73
C VAL A 367 4.37 10.30 32.13
N CYS A 368 4.41 9.19 31.39
CA CYS A 368 5.34 8.09 31.63
C CYS A 368 6.29 7.93 30.45
N ALA A 369 7.58 7.81 30.71
CA ALA A 369 8.67 7.56 29.78
C ALA A 369 9.24 6.17 30.01
N ASP A 370 9.59 5.48 28.91
CA ASP A 370 10.26 4.19 28.93
C ASP A 370 11.23 4.15 27.74
N ALA A 371 11.10 3.25 26.79
CA ALA A 371 11.98 3.12 25.64
C ALA A 371 11.42 3.78 24.38
N VAL A 372 12.33 4.17 23.48
CA VAL A 372 12.03 4.51 22.08
C VAL A 372 12.85 3.63 21.15
N ARG A 373 12.16 3.06 20.15
CA ARG A 373 12.74 2.22 19.12
C ARG A 373 12.65 2.91 17.76
N PHE A 374 13.79 2.94 17.04
CA PHE A 374 13.92 3.45 15.68
C PHE A 374 14.23 2.29 14.75
N GLY A 375 13.34 2.00 13.80
CA GLY A 375 13.50 0.93 12.81
C GLY A 375 12.91 -0.42 13.20
N GLY A 376 12.74 -1.27 12.20
CA GLY A 376 12.14 -2.62 12.33
C GLY A 376 13.08 -3.65 12.93
N GLY A 377 14.34 -3.65 12.49
CA GLY A 377 15.38 -4.53 12.99
C GLY A 377 15.36 -5.97 12.43
N MET A 378 16.27 -6.76 12.93
CA MET A 378 16.39 -8.20 12.64
C MET A 378 15.59 -9.02 13.65
N GLY A 379 15.16 -10.21 13.24
CA GLY A 379 14.58 -11.19 14.16
C GLY A 379 15.55 -11.57 15.27
N ASN A 380 15.07 -11.54 16.52
CA ASN A 380 15.90 -11.73 17.70
C ASN A 380 15.39 -12.80 18.68
N ILE A 381 14.33 -13.52 18.32
CA ILE A 381 13.78 -14.59 19.14
C ILE A 381 14.46 -15.92 18.78
N VAL A 382 15.01 -16.59 19.76
CA VAL A 382 15.71 -17.87 19.59
C VAL A 382 14.72 -19.02 19.62
N ARG A 383 14.76 -19.86 18.58
CA ARG A 383 14.07 -21.14 18.54
C ARG A 383 15.06 -22.22 18.10
N GLY A 384 15.05 -23.39 18.77
CA GLY A 384 15.99 -24.47 18.46
C GLY A 384 17.47 -24.06 18.49
N GLY A 385 17.82 -23.07 19.33
CA GLY A 385 19.20 -22.57 19.47
C GLY A 385 19.63 -21.55 18.41
N GLN A 386 18.72 -21.09 17.53
CA GLN A 386 19.03 -20.11 16.46
C GLN A 386 17.89 -19.09 16.26
N VAL A 387 18.24 -17.89 15.82
CA VAL A 387 17.28 -16.88 15.35
C VAL A 387 16.93 -17.12 13.87
N SER A 388 15.92 -16.43 13.36
CA SER A 388 15.47 -16.57 11.97
C SER A 388 16.52 -16.19 10.92
N GLY A 389 17.44 -15.28 11.26
CA GLY A 389 18.47 -14.75 10.38
C GLY A 389 17.94 -13.74 9.35
N VAL A 390 16.65 -13.38 9.42
CA VAL A 390 16.00 -12.43 8.50
C VAL A 390 15.53 -11.16 9.23
N PRO A 391 15.23 -10.06 8.51
CA PRO A 391 14.57 -8.90 9.09
C PRO A 391 13.24 -9.27 9.75
N ARG A 392 12.90 -8.59 10.85
CA ARG A 392 11.69 -8.88 11.64
C ARG A 392 10.39 -8.79 10.85
N TYR A 393 10.31 -7.93 9.84
CA TYR A 393 9.11 -7.85 8.98
C TYR A 393 8.83 -9.13 8.18
N LEU A 394 9.81 -10.03 8.06
CA LEU A 394 9.63 -11.35 7.43
C LEU A 394 9.15 -12.42 8.41
N GLU A 395 9.23 -12.18 9.71
CA GLU A 395 8.83 -13.13 10.74
C GLU A 395 7.31 -13.13 10.96
N GLY A 396 6.81 -14.24 11.49
CA GLY A 396 5.42 -14.39 11.91
C GLY A 396 5.06 -13.52 13.12
N ALA A 397 3.77 -13.37 13.36
CA ALA A 397 3.20 -12.55 14.42
C ALA A 397 3.61 -13.03 15.83
N ARG A 398 3.82 -14.34 16.01
CA ARG A 398 4.26 -14.93 17.27
C ARG A 398 5.52 -14.27 17.82
N TYR A 399 6.52 -14.04 16.97
CA TYR A 399 7.81 -13.48 17.37
C TYR A 399 7.73 -11.98 17.60
N TRP A 400 6.95 -11.27 16.78
CA TRP A 400 6.67 -9.86 16.99
C TRP A 400 5.94 -9.64 18.32
N ALA A 401 4.93 -10.47 18.64
CA ALA A 401 4.16 -10.36 19.88
C ALA A 401 5.05 -10.54 21.12
N GLN A 402 5.96 -11.52 21.10
CA GLN A 402 6.95 -11.68 22.16
C GLN A 402 7.86 -10.45 22.29
N TRP A 403 8.42 -9.97 21.18
CA TRP A 403 9.25 -8.77 21.15
C TRP A 403 8.51 -7.50 21.60
N ALA A 404 7.20 -7.45 21.38
CA ALA A 404 6.34 -6.36 21.79
C ALA A 404 5.78 -6.49 23.22
N GLY A 405 6.30 -7.40 24.03
CA GLY A 405 5.96 -7.49 25.45
C GLY A 405 4.65 -8.20 25.79
N MET A 406 4.04 -8.91 24.82
CA MET A 406 2.82 -9.65 25.08
C MET A 406 3.03 -10.79 26.07
N PRO A 407 2.04 -11.13 26.90
CA PRO A 407 2.11 -12.30 27.78
C PRO A 407 2.25 -13.61 27.01
N TYR A 408 2.98 -14.59 27.57
CA TYR A 408 3.25 -15.87 26.93
C TYR A 408 2.02 -16.59 26.34
N PRO A 409 0.88 -16.69 27.03
CA PRO A 409 -0.32 -17.34 26.50
C PRO A 409 -0.90 -16.65 25.24
N VAL A 410 -0.56 -15.38 24.99
CA VAL A 410 -1.05 -14.60 23.84
C VAL A 410 -0.37 -15.07 22.55
N TYR A 411 0.92 -15.40 22.62
CA TYR A 411 1.69 -15.78 21.43
C TYR A 411 2.17 -17.23 21.43
N SER A 412 1.91 -17.99 22.48
CA SER A 412 2.36 -19.38 22.61
C SER A 412 1.28 -20.28 23.21
N LYS A 413 0.16 -20.41 22.48
CA LYS A 413 -0.99 -21.23 22.85
C LYS A 413 -0.64 -22.72 23.01
N SER A 414 0.35 -23.21 22.26
CA SER A 414 0.87 -24.58 22.34
C SER A 414 1.99 -24.75 23.38
N GLU A 415 2.26 -23.73 24.19
CA GLU A 415 3.37 -23.73 25.17
C GLU A 415 4.74 -23.98 24.50
N GLY A 416 4.96 -23.34 23.33
CA GLY A 416 6.21 -23.47 22.57
C GLY A 416 6.39 -24.79 21.83
N LYS A 417 5.38 -25.66 21.79
CA LYS A 417 5.47 -26.98 21.14
C LYS A 417 5.23 -26.94 19.63
N ASN A 418 4.51 -25.92 19.13
CA ASN A 418 4.16 -25.78 17.71
C ASN A 418 4.03 -24.32 17.33
N ASP A 419 5.13 -23.72 16.86
CA ASP A 419 5.18 -22.30 16.48
C ASP A 419 4.24 -21.96 15.31
N TYR A 420 3.97 -22.91 14.42
CA TYR A 420 3.00 -22.71 13.35
C TYR A 420 1.57 -22.49 13.87
N THR A 421 1.14 -23.34 14.80
CA THR A 421 -0.16 -23.18 15.46
C THR A 421 -0.19 -21.91 16.32
N ASP A 422 0.91 -21.62 17.02
CA ASP A 422 1.04 -20.43 17.85
C ASP A 422 0.93 -19.15 17.00
N ASP A 423 1.60 -19.09 15.86
CA ASP A 423 1.56 -17.94 14.96
C ASP A 423 0.15 -17.65 14.41
N ILE A 424 -0.59 -18.70 14.01
CA ILE A 424 -1.97 -18.55 13.54
C ILE A 424 -2.87 -17.91 14.60
N ASN A 425 -2.68 -18.30 15.88
CA ASN A 425 -3.50 -17.78 16.97
C ASN A 425 -3.01 -16.40 17.47
N ALA A 426 -1.69 -16.16 17.44
CA ALA A 426 -1.06 -14.96 17.97
C ALA A 426 -1.62 -13.67 17.34
N ARG A 427 -2.00 -13.69 16.06
CA ARG A 427 -2.56 -12.53 15.35
C ARG A 427 -3.80 -12.00 16.05
N SER A 428 -4.79 -12.87 16.25
CA SER A 428 -6.06 -12.52 16.90
C SER A 428 -5.91 -12.29 18.41
N LEU A 429 -5.13 -13.14 19.09
CA LEU A 429 -4.94 -13.04 20.54
C LEU A 429 -4.18 -11.77 20.94
N THR A 430 -3.22 -11.32 20.14
CA THR A 430 -2.53 -10.03 20.36
C THR A 430 -3.51 -8.86 20.28
N VAL A 431 -4.38 -8.84 19.27
CA VAL A 431 -5.41 -7.80 19.15
C VAL A 431 -6.39 -7.85 20.31
N ASN A 432 -6.83 -9.05 20.72
CA ASN A 432 -7.70 -9.23 21.86
C ASN A 432 -7.06 -8.74 23.16
N TYR A 433 -5.81 -9.08 23.44
CA TYR A 433 -5.08 -8.62 24.62
C TYR A 433 -4.91 -7.09 24.62
N LEU A 434 -4.54 -6.50 23.48
CA LEU A 434 -4.47 -5.04 23.36
C LEU A 434 -5.83 -4.37 23.59
N SER A 435 -6.93 -4.97 23.13
CA SER A 435 -8.28 -4.40 23.21
C SER A 435 -9.03 -4.75 24.50
N GLY A 436 -8.57 -5.73 25.26
CA GLY A 436 -9.25 -6.19 26.48
C GLY A 436 -9.50 -5.04 27.47
N GLY A 437 -10.70 -4.98 28.02
CA GLY A 437 -11.18 -3.88 28.88
C GLY A 437 -11.61 -2.63 28.12
N SER A 438 -11.59 -2.61 26.78
CA SER A 438 -12.18 -1.53 25.98
C SER A 438 -13.69 -1.71 25.83
N VAL A 439 -14.37 -0.68 25.31
CA VAL A 439 -15.83 -0.73 25.05
C VAL A 439 -16.23 -1.78 24.02
N TYR A 440 -15.30 -2.16 23.13
CA TYR A 440 -15.54 -3.16 22.09
C TYR A 440 -15.14 -4.59 22.53
N ASN A 441 -14.31 -4.72 23.57
CA ASN A 441 -13.90 -5.98 24.17
C ASN A 441 -13.98 -5.91 25.72
N PRO A 442 -15.18 -5.72 26.33
CA PRO A 442 -15.32 -5.47 27.76
C PRO A 442 -15.16 -6.72 28.62
N THR A 443 -15.20 -7.92 28.04
CA THR A 443 -15.22 -9.20 28.78
C THR A 443 -13.84 -9.81 29.02
N GLU A 444 -12.82 -9.31 28.34
CA GLU A 444 -11.43 -9.73 28.49
C GLU A 444 -10.61 -8.65 29.22
N GLU A 445 -9.61 -9.07 29.96
CA GLU A 445 -8.61 -8.15 30.52
C GLU A 445 -7.51 -7.84 29.48
N GLY A 446 -7.02 -6.59 29.49
CA GLY A 446 -5.97 -6.19 28.57
C GLY A 446 -5.58 -4.72 28.65
N LEU A 447 -5.09 -4.18 27.55
CA LEU A 447 -4.47 -2.86 27.47
C LEU A 447 -5.43 -1.74 27.02
N LYS A 448 -6.71 -2.02 26.88
CA LYS A 448 -7.83 -1.08 26.63
C LYS A 448 -7.79 -0.33 25.30
N VAL A 449 -7.01 -0.73 24.33
CA VAL A 449 -6.99 -0.11 22.99
C VAL A 449 -8.31 -0.44 22.27
N PRO A 450 -9.13 0.52 21.85
CA PRO A 450 -10.49 0.25 21.38
C PRO A 450 -10.54 -0.14 19.90
N PHE A 451 -9.96 -1.29 19.52
CA PHE A 451 -10.08 -1.79 18.16
C PHE A 451 -11.53 -2.10 17.82
N GLU A 452 -11.95 -1.71 16.61
CA GLU A 452 -13.34 -1.81 16.14
C GLU A 452 -13.56 -2.93 15.14
N MET A 453 -12.50 -3.37 14.47
CA MET A 453 -12.54 -4.47 13.51
C MET A 453 -11.16 -5.07 13.29
N THR A 454 -11.16 -6.28 12.70
CA THR A 454 -9.93 -6.89 12.20
C THR A 454 -10.09 -7.35 10.75
N LEU A 455 -8.98 -7.33 9.99
CA LEU A 455 -8.90 -7.84 8.63
C LEU A 455 -7.57 -8.55 8.40
N GLY A 456 -7.60 -9.85 8.08
CA GLY A 456 -6.45 -10.59 7.57
C GLY A 456 -6.46 -10.59 6.05
N LEU A 457 -5.41 -10.07 5.42
CA LEU A 457 -5.24 -10.13 3.97
C LEU A 457 -4.33 -11.30 3.62
N HIS A 458 -4.88 -12.28 2.91
CA HIS A 458 -4.27 -13.52 2.49
C HIS A 458 -4.32 -13.68 0.96
N SER A 459 -3.72 -14.73 0.45
CA SER A 459 -3.92 -15.21 -0.90
C SER A 459 -4.14 -16.72 -0.90
N ASP A 460 -5.18 -17.14 -1.62
CA ASP A 460 -5.65 -18.51 -1.65
C ASP A 460 -4.74 -19.41 -2.49
N ALA A 461 -4.93 -20.71 -2.35
CA ALA A 461 -4.42 -21.75 -3.22
C ALA A 461 -5.45 -22.10 -4.30
N GLY A 462 -5.00 -22.62 -5.41
CA GLY A 462 -5.82 -23.04 -6.53
C GLY A 462 -5.38 -22.41 -7.84
N PHE A 463 -5.53 -23.16 -8.92
CA PHE A 463 -5.08 -22.73 -10.24
C PHE A 463 -6.08 -23.14 -11.31
N LYS A 464 -5.97 -22.47 -12.45
CA LYS A 464 -6.71 -22.73 -13.66
C LYS A 464 -5.75 -23.08 -14.79
N THR A 465 -6.13 -24.05 -15.62
CA THR A 465 -5.32 -24.47 -16.75
C THR A 465 -5.58 -23.65 -18.02
N ASP A 466 -6.67 -22.88 -18.02
CA ASP A 466 -7.22 -22.11 -19.15
C ASP A 466 -6.91 -20.60 -19.07
N ASP A 467 -5.96 -20.19 -18.21
CA ASP A 467 -5.62 -18.80 -17.93
C ASP A 467 -6.79 -17.95 -17.36
N GLU A 468 -7.85 -18.58 -16.86
CA GLU A 468 -8.93 -17.88 -16.17
C GLU A 468 -8.50 -17.40 -14.78
N LEU A 469 -9.13 -16.30 -14.34
CA LEU A 469 -8.96 -15.78 -12.99
C LEU A 469 -9.61 -16.68 -11.94
N VAL A 470 -8.91 -16.96 -10.86
CA VAL A 470 -9.47 -17.54 -9.64
C VAL A 470 -10.23 -16.47 -8.87
N GLY A 471 -9.63 -15.30 -8.64
CA GLY A 471 -10.26 -14.14 -8.00
C GLY A 471 -10.40 -14.22 -6.49
N SER A 472 -11.28 -13.37 -5.91
CA SER A 472 -11.36 -13.13 -4.47
C SER A 472 -12.40 -13.98 -3.75
N LEU A 473 -12.06 -14.38 -2.52
CA LEU A 473 -12.89 -15.13 -1.58
C LEU A 473 -12.85 -14.43 -0.21
N GLY A 474 -13.94 -14.49 0.54
CA GLY A 474 -13.99 -13.97 1.91
C GLY A 474 -14.40 -15.03 2.93
N ILE A 475 -13.84 -14.97 4.13
CA ILE A 475 -14.14 -15.90 5.22
C ILE A 475 -14.56 -15.09 6.45
N TYR A 476 -15.60 -15.56 7.12
CA TYR A 476 -16.13 -15.00 8.37
C TYR A 476 -16.67 -16.14 9.26
N THR A 477 -17.02 -15.83 10.51
CA THR A 477 -17.64 -16.78 11.46
C THR A 477 -18.84 -16.14 12.14
N THR A 478 -20.01 -16.82 12.06
CA THR A 478 -21.24 -16.36 12.74
C THR A 478 -21.70 -17.26 13.88
N ASP A 479 -21.29 -18.52 13.90
CA ASP A 479 -21.78 -19.59 14.80
C ASP A 479 -20.87 -19.85 16.01
N PHE A 480 -20.12 -18.83 16.44
CA PHE A 480 -19.25 -18.88 17.61
C PHE A 480 -19.78 -17.94 18.70
N ASN A 481 -19.68 -18.32 19.99
CA ASN A 481 -20.09 -17.53 21.14
C ASN A 481 -21.55 -17.04 21.02
N ASP A 482 -22.48 -17.98 20.79
CA ASP A 482 -23.92 -17.70 20.60
C ASP A 482 -24.22 -16.63 19.54
N GLY A 483 -23.39 -16.55 18.50
CA GLY A 483 -23.51 -15.59 17.41
C GLY A 483 -23.22 -14.15 17.78
N LYS A 484 -22.53 -13.90 18.92
CA LYS A 484 -22.21 -12.57 19.44
C LYS A 484 -20.70 -12.35 19.53
N LEU A 485 -20.32 -11.10 19.35
CA LEU A 485 -19.00 -10.54 19.67
C LEU A 485 -18.96 -10.14 21.17
N ASN A 486 -17.80 -9.85 21.71
CA ASN A 486 -17.63 -9.53 23.13
C ASN A 486 -18.38 -8.25 23.55
N SER A 487 -18.59 -7.31 22.63
CA SER A 487 -19.44 -6.13 22.82
C SER A 487 -20.96 -6.42 22.83
N GLY A 488 -21.37 -7.67 22.57
CA GLY A 488 -22.78 -8.05 22.40
C GLY A 488 -23.33 -7.87 20.98
N VAL A 489 -22.59 -7.24 20.08
CA VAL A 489 -22.94 -7.09 18.66
C VAL A 489 -22.99 -8.46 17.96
N SER A 490 -23.96 -8.63 17.06
CA SER A 490 -24.10 -9.87 16.28
C SER A 490 -22.90 -10.10 15.36
N ARG A 491 -22.40 -11.34 15.30
CA ARG A 491 -21.33 -11.74 14.39
C ARG A 491 -21.70 -11.61 12.91
N TYR A 492 -22.97 -11.39 12.58
CA TYR A 492 -23.40 -11.01 11.23
C TYR A 492 -22.80 -9.68 10.76
N ALA A 493 -22.29 -8.82 11.66
CA ALA A 493 -21.45 -7.66 11.31
C ALA A 493 -20.18 -8.09 10.55
N SER A 494 -19.57 -9.24 10.91
CA SER A 494 -18.42 -9.81 10.18
C SER A 494 -18.79 -10.24 8.76
N ARG A 495 -20.00 -10.81 8.57
CA ARG A 495 -20.51 -11.14 7.24
C ARG A 495 -20.76 -9.89 6.40
N ASP A 496 -21.35 -8.85 6.99
CA ASP A 496 -21.60 -7.57 6.32
C ASP A 496 -20.29 -6.95 5.84
N LEU A 497 -19.25 -6.93 6.68
CA LEU A 497 -17.90 -6.48 6.31
C LEU A 497 -17.34 -7.27 5.12
N THR A 498 -17.43 -8.59 5.19
CA THR A 498 -16.90 -9.50 4.15
C THR A 498 -17.60 -9.28 2.80
N ASP A 499 -18.91 -9.16 2.82
CA ASP A 499 -19.72 -8.93 1.61
C ASP A 499 -19.38 -7.56 0.98
N MET A 500 -19.26 -6.52 1.79
CA MET A 500 -18.93 -5.16 1.33
C MET A 500 -17.55 -5.10 0.70
N VAL A 501 -16.55 -5.76 1.29
CA VAL A 501 -15.17 -5.80 0.76
C VAL A 501 -15.13 -6.54 -0.57
N LEU A 502 -15.72 -7.73 -0.67
CA LEU A 502 -15.73 -8.51 -1.92
C LEU A 502 -16.48 -7.79 -3.04
N THR A 503 -17.62 -7.17 -2.74
CA THR A 503 -18.42 -6.41 -3.71
C THR A 503 -17.66 -5.16 -4.18
N GLY A 504 -16.98 -4.47 -3.27
CA GLY A 504 -16.13 -3.33 -3.58
C GLY A 504 -15.00 -3.71 -4.53
N LEU A 505 -14.26 -4.77 -4.21
CA LEU A 505 -13.16 -5.26 -5.05
C LEU A 505 -13.62 -5.63 -6.45
N GLN A 506 -14.70 -6.40 -6.58
CA GLN A 506 -15.25 -6.76 -7.90
C GLN A 506 -15.59 -5.53 -8.73
N ARG A 507 -16.31 -4.57 -8.14
CA ARG A 507 -16.72 -3.33 -8.80
C ARG A 507 -15.50 -2.50 -9.25
N ASP A 508 -14.58 -2.24 -8.34
CA ASP A 508 -13.49 -1.30 -8.57
C ASP A 508 -12.43 -1.85 -9.52
N ILE A 509 -12.06 -3.13 -9.37
CA ILE A 509 -11.10 -3.80 -10.26
C ILE A 509 -11.70 -3.95 -11.67
N SER A 510 -12.97 -4.40 -11.78
CA SER A 510 -13.59 -4.56 -13.08
C SER A 510 -13.75 -3.23 -13.82
N SER A 511 -14.10 -2.17 -13.10
CA SER A 511 -14.21 -0.83 -13.69
C SER A 511 -12.85 -0.26 -14.11
N ARG A 512 -11.82 -0.42 -13.29
CA ARG A 512 -10.50 0.17 -13.57
C ARG A 512 -9.77 -0.52 -14.72
N PHE A 513 -9.83 -1.83 -14.78
CA PHE A 513 -9.01 -2.63 -15.70
C PHE A 513 -9.80 -3.25 -16.86
N GLY A 514 -11.12 -3.09 -16.90
CA GLY A 514 -11.96 -3.69 -17.95
C GLY A 514 -12.01 -5.21 -17.89
N VAL A 515 -11.65 -5.83 -16.75
CA VAL A 515 -11.65 -7.29 -16.55
C VAL A 515 -12.86 -7.70 -15.71
N GLN A 516 -13.38 -8.88 -15.96
CA GLN A 516 -14.42 -9.45 -15.10
C GLN A 516 -13.76 -10.09 -13.87
N TRP A 517 -13.47 -9.28 -12.82
CA TRP A 517 -12.91 -9.81 -11.60
C TRP A 517 -13.85 -10.79 -10.91
N ALA A 518 -13.36 -11.97 -10.58
CA ALA A 518 -14.17 -13.01 -9.99
C ALA A 518 -14.37 -12.77 -8.48
N ARG A 519 -15.60 -12.39 -8.09
CA ARG A 519 -16.05 -12.52 -6.70
C ARG A 519 -16.52 -13.97 -6.53
N ARG A 520 -15.83 -14.72 -5.69
CA ARG A 520 -16.11 -16.14 -5.42
C ARG A 520 -16.98 -16.32 -4.17
N SER A 521 -16.69 -17.36 -3.44
CA SER A 521 -17.36 -17.78 -2.23
C SER A 521 -17.25 -16.79 -1.07
N MET A 522 -18.21 -16.86 -0.18
CA MET A 522 -18.18 -16.27 1.15
C MET A 522 -18.35 -17.40 2.18
N TRP A 523 -17.25 -17.83 2.79
CA TRP A 523 -17.29 -18.98 3.67
C TRP A 523 -17.59 -18.58 5.12
N ASN A 524 -18.71 -19.09 5.65
CA ASN A 524 -18.97 -19.08 7.09
C ASN A 524 -18.22 -20.25 7.73
N ARG A 525 -16.96 -20.04 8.14
CA ARG A 525 -16.08 -21.09 8.65
C ARG A 525 -15.36 -20.65 9.91
N ASN A 526 -15.18 -21.61 10.81
CA ASN A 526 -14.64 -21.41 12.14
C ASN A 526 -13.08 -21.38 12.15
N TYR A 527 -12.48 -20.46 11.40
CA TYR A 527 -11.03 -20.23 11.46
C TYR A 527 -10.63 -19.37 12.65
N SER A 528 -9.41 -19.54 13.15
CA SER A 528 -8.89 -18.78 14.30
C SER A 528 -8.99 -17.26 14.09
N GLU A 529 -8.64 -16.78 12.91
CA GLU A 529 -8.60 -15.35 12.58
C GLU A 529 -9.99 -14.72 12.37
N THR A 530 -11.04 -15.53 12.25
CA THR A 530 -12.44 -15.04 12.15
C THR A 530 -13.29 -15.35 13.38
N ARG A 531 -12.89 -16.38 14.15
CA ARG A 531 -13.57 -16.82 15.36
C ARG A 531 -13.10 -16.09 16.62
N LEU A 532 -11.75 -16.01 16.79
CA LEU A 532 -11.12 -15.49 18.03
C LEU A 532 -11.26 -13.98 18.21
N PRO A 533 -11.18 -13.12 17.16
CA PRO A 533 -11.30 -11.69 17.39
C PRO A 533 -12.60 -11.33 18.13
N ALA A 534 -12.46 -10.47 19.14
CA ALA A 534 -13.57 -9.97 19.95
C ALA A 534 -14.48 -8.98 19.19
N VAL A 535 -14.06 -8.52 18.03
CA VAL A 535 -14.67 -7.50 17.17
C VAL A 535 -14.99 -8.06 15.78
N PRO A 536 -15.80 -7.38 14.93
CA PRO A 536 -16.05 -7.80 13.55
C PRO A 536 -14.76 -8.13 12.81
N SER A 537 -14.72 -9.30 12.17
CA SER A 537 -13.49 -9.83 11.61
C SER A 537 -13.73 -10.54 10.27
N MET A 538 -12.75 -10.48 9.38
CA MET A 538 -12.75 -11.25 8.14
C MET A 538 -11.34 -11.67 7.72
N ILE A 539 -11.26 -12.75 6.94
CA ILE A 539 -10.11 -13.05 6.09
C ILE A 539 -10.51 -12.69 4.66
N LEU A 540 -9.66 -11.94 3.99
CA LEU A 540 -9.73 -11.70 2.55
C LEU A 540 -8.67 -12.55 1.86
N GLU A 541 -9.11 -13.56 1.14
CA GLU A 541 -8.30 -14.28 0.15
C GLU A 541 -8.39 -13.51 -1.15
N LEU A 542 -7.44 -12.59 -1.37
CA LEU A 542 -7.52 -11.59 -2.44
C LEU A 542 -7.53 -12.20 -3.83
N LEU A 543 -6.66 -13.19 -4.05
CA LEU A 543 -6.45 -13.89 -5.32
C LEU A 543 -5.73 -15.22 -5.03
N SER A 544 -5.45 -16.04 -6.04
CA SER A 544 -4.64 -17.24 -5.86
C SER A 544 -3.18 -17.00 -6.22
N HIS A 545 -2.27 -17.20 -5.23
CA HIS A 545 -0.84 -17.16 -5.47
C HIS A 545 -0.30 -18.37 -6.27
N GLN A 546 -1.14 -19.35 -6.57
CA GLN A 546 -0.83 -20.51 -7.42
C GLN A 546 -1.33 -20.33 -8.86
N ASN A 547 -2.12 -19.28 -9.15
CA ASN A 547 -2.69 -19.04 -10.46
C ASN A 547 -1.95 -17.94 -11.21
N PHE A 548 -1.37 -18.28 -12.36
CA PHE A 548 -0.58 -17.33 -13.14
C PHE A 548 -1.41 -16.10 -13.57
N ALA A 549 -2.65 -16.31 -14.02
CA ALA A 549 -3.53 -15.21 -14.42
C ALA A 549 -3.80 -14.22 -13.28
N ASP A 550 -3.99 -14.71 -12.04
CA ASP A 550 -4.14 -13.88 -10.86
C ASP A 550 -2.83 -13.16 -10.52
N MET A 551 -1.68 -13.86 -10.59
CA MET A 551 -0.39 -13.32 -10.21
C MET A 551 0.13 -12.24 -11.17
N LYS A 552 -0.28 -12.24 -12.44
CA LYS A 552 -0.02 -11.10 -13.36
C LYS A 552 -0.60 -9.80 -12.80
N TRP A 553 -1.83 -9.84 -12.29
CA TRP A 553 -2.44 -8.73 -11.58
C TRP A 553 -1.76 -8.48 -10.24
N GLY A 554 -1.52 -9.54 -9.49
CA GLY A 554 -0.91 -9.45 -8.17
C GLY A 554 0.45 -8.77 -8.14
N HIS A 555 1.25 -8.90 -9.18
CA HIS A 555 2.54 -8.18 -9.29
C HIS A 555 2.42 -6.76 -9.84
N ASN A 556 1.26 -6.37 -10.38
CA ASN A 556 1.05 -5.03 -10.94
C ASN A 556 0.83 -3.98 -9.85
N PRO A 557 1.64 -2.89 -9.78
CA PRO A 557 1.50 -1.86 -8.75
C PRO A 557 0.17 -1.08 -8.80
N ASP A 558 -0.37 -0.82 -10.00
CA ASP A 558 -1.67 -0.15 -10.16
C ASP A 558 -2.82 -1.00 -9.61
N PHE A 559 -2.72 -2.31 -9.79
CA PHE A 559 -3.66 -3.25 -9.19
C PHE A 559 -3.60 -3.21 -7.66
N LYS A 560 -2.39 -3.18 -7.09
CA LYS A 560 -2.19 -3.08 -5.63
C LYS A 560 -2.79 -1.80 -5.05
N PHE A 561 -2.58 -0.67 -5.72
CA PHE A 561 -3.21 0.61 -5.34
C PHE A 561 -4.74 0.51 -5.38
N THR A 562 -5.30 -0.05 -6.48
CA THR A 562 -6.75 -0.21 -6.65
C THR A 562 -7.37 -1.10 -5.57
N VAL A 563 -6.71 -2.22 -5.25
CA VAL A 563 -7.12 -3.11 -4.15
C VAL A 563 -7.09 -2.38 -2.81
N GLY A 564 -5.99 -1.70 -2.49
CA GLY A 564 -5.88 -0.92 -1.24
C GLY A 564 -6.99 0.12 -1.12
N ARG A 565 -7.27 0.87 -2.19
CA ARG A 565 -8.34 1.87 -2.22
C ARG A 565 -9.74 1.24 -2.09
N SER A 566 -9.99 0.11 -2.73
CA SER A 566 -11.28 -0.58 -2.66
C SER A 566 -11.57 -1.11 -1.26
N VAL A 567 -10.57 -1.74 -0.62
CA VAL A 567 -10.68 -2.22 0.77
C VAL A 567 -10.87 -1.04 1.73
N TYR A 568 -10.06 0.02 1.60
CA TYR A 568 -10.22 1.25 2.39
C TYR A 568 -11.65 1.82 2.32
N LYS A 569 -12.21 1.97 1.11
CA LYS A 569 -13.58 2.48 0.93
C LYS A 569 -14.63 1.59 1.58
N SER A 570 -14.46 0.29 1.48
CA SER A 570 -15.36 -0.70 2.10
C SER A 570 -15.30 -0.64 3.62
N VAL A 571 -14.10 -0.53 4.21
CA VAL A 571 -13.88 -0.36 5.65
C VAL A 571 -14.49 0.97 6.14
N LEU A 572 -14.24 2.07 5.43
CA LEU A 572 -14.81 3.38 5.75
C LEU A 572 -16.34 3.32 5.80
N LYS A 573 -16.96 2.77 4.76
CA LYS A 573 -18.42 2.62 4.69
C LYS A 573 -18.96 1.69 5.77
N PHE A 574 -18.26 0.58 6.05
CA PHE A 574 -18.65 -0.36 7.10
C PHE A 574 -18.64 0.30 8.49
N LEU A 575 -17.52 0.93 8.89
CA LEU A 575 -17.42 1.56 10.21
C LEU A 575 -18.39 2.74 10.36
N SER A 576 -18.55 3.55 9.30
CA SER A 576 -19.57 4.61 9.33
C SER A 576 -20.98 4.05 9.52
N THR A 577 -21.29 2.90 8.88
CA THR A 577 -22.57 2.21 9.10
C THR A 577 -22.70 1.70 10.55
N MET A 578 -21.64 1.09 11.10
CA MET A 578 -21.62 0.58 12.48
C MET A 578 -21.95 1.66 13.52
N HIS A 579 -21.52 2.90 13.29
CA HIS A 579 -21.73 4.05 14.17
C HIS A 579 -22.91 4.96 13.75
N GLY A 580 -23.53 4.70 12.59
CA GLY A 580 -24.61 5.54 12.06
C GLY A 580 -24.14 6.96 11.68
N THR A 581 -22.92 7.10 11.16
CA THR A 581 -22.33 8.37 10.74
C THR A 581 -22.23 8.47 9.23
N ASP A 582 -22.23 9.70 8.71
CA ASP A 582 -21.91 9.97 7.31
C ASP A 582 -20.41 9.82 7.06
N TYR A 583 -20.02 9.50 5.82
CA TYR A 583 -18.63 9.39 5.42
C TYR A 583 -18.33 10.17 4.13
N VAL A 584 -17.06 10.50 3.96
CA VAL A 584 -16.48 11.10 2.77
C VAL A 584 -15.24 10.30 2.39
N VAL A 585 -15.12 9.91 1.12
CA VAL A 585 -13.93 9.22 0.62
C VAL A 585 -12.81 10.22 0.38
N GLN A 586 -11.57 9.88 0.75
CA GLN A 586 -10.39 10.71 0.46
C GLN A 586 -10.21 10.91 -1.05
N PRO A 587 -9.66 12.07 -1.51
CA PRO A 587 -9.47 12.34 -2.94
C PRO A 587 -8.47 11.41 -3.61
N LEU A 588 -8.43 11.46 -4.94
CA LEU A 588 -7.32 10.90 -5.73
C LEU A 588 -6.12 11.87 -5.74
N PRO A 589 -4.90 11.37 -6.02
CA PRO A 589 -3.72 12.22 -6.23
C PRO A 589 -3.96 13.27 -7.31
N VAL A 590 -3.33 14.42 -7.16
CA VAL A 590 -3.36 15.49 -8.18
C VAL A 590 -2.50 15.11 -9.39
N ASN A 591 -2.74 15.76 -10.54
CA ASN A 591 -1.94 15.65 -11.75
C ASN A 591 -1.61 17.04 -12.34
N HIS A 592 -0.95 17.10 -13.49
CA HIS A 592 -0.53 18.35 -14.15
C HIS A 592 0.28 19.26 -13.21
N PHE A 593 1.16 18.65 -12.41
CA PHE A 593 1.97 19.40 -11.47
C PHE A 593 3.09 20.14 -12.18
N ALA A 594 3.23 21.44 -11.91
CA ALA A 594 4.27 22.28 -12.50
C ALA A 594 4.81 23.31 -11.50
N ILE A 595 6.09 23.58 -11.60
CA ILE A 595 6.79 24.65 -10.90
C ILE A 595 7.29 25.67 -11.91
N ARG A 596 7.00 26.94 -11.68
CA ARG A 596 7.42 28.07 -12.52
C ARG A 596 8.12 29.13 -11.66
N GLU A 597 8.95 29.96 -12.28
CA GLU A 597 9.45 31.15 -11.60
C GLU A 597 8.27 32.06 -11.22
N GLY A 598 8.24 32.48 -9.97
CA GLY A 598 7.17 33.35 -9.47
C GLY A 598 7.36 34.80 -9.93
N LYS A 599 6.27 35.58 -9.94
CA LYS A 599 6.29 37.00 -10.29
C LYS A 599 7.17 37.86 -9.36
N LYS A 600 7.32 37.46 -8.11
CA LYS A 600 8.19 38.13 -7.15
C LYS A 600 9.59 37.53 -7.16
N LYS A 601 10.60 38.37 -6.89
CA LYS A 601 12.00 37.91 -6.80
C LYS A 601 12.14 36.79 -5.78
N ASN A 602 12.90 35.75 -6.13
CA ASN A 602 13.17 34.59 -5.27
C ASN A 602 11.89 33.85 -4.82
N THR A 603 10.93 33.71 -5.73
CA THR A 603 9.76 32.86 -5.49
C THR A 603 9.59 31.84 -6.60
N PHE A 604 9.01 30.69 -6.24
CA PHE A 604 8.44 29.74 -7.19
C PHE A 604 6.94 29.70 -7.03
N THR A 605 6.21 29.52 -8.14
CA THR A 605 4.76 29.26 -8.15
C THR A 605 4.54 27.85 -8.61
N LEU A 606 3.82 27.07 -7.79
CA LEU A 606 3.42 25.70 -8.00
C LEU A 606 1.96 25.67 -8.45
N ASN A 607 1.62 24.89 -9.47
CA ASN A 607 0.26 24.69 -9.95
C ASN A 607 0.01 23.20 -10.20
N TRP A 608 -1.23 22.76 -10.03
CA TRP A 608 -1.65 21.37 -10.28
C TRP A 608 -3.15 21.34 -10.59
N ASN A 609 -3.63 20.17 -11.05
CA ASN A 609 -5.07 19.95 -11.27
C ASN A 609 -5.60 18.88 -10.30
N PRO A 610 -6.84 19.06 -9.79
CA PRO A 610 -7.55 17.99 -9.09
C PRO A 610 -7.93 16.87 -10.06
N VAL A 611 -7.95 15.63 -9.55
CA VAL A 611 -8.44 14.46 -10.28
C VAL A 611 -9.82 14.08 -9.78
N GLU A 612 -10.77 13.92 -10.69
CA GLU A 612 -12.13 13.48 -10.37
C GLU A 612 -12.18 11.96 -10.22
N ASP A 613 -12.77 11.47 -9.13
CA ASP A 613 -13.11 10.06 -8.96
C ASP A 613 -14.55 9.83 -9.41
N VAL A 614 -14.71 9.33 -10.64
CA VAL A 614 -16.04 9.11 -11.24
C VAL A 614 -16.87 8.05 -10.51
N MET A 615 -16.23 7.20 -9.71
CA MET A 615 -16.89 6.17 -8.92
C MET A 615 -17.25 6.62 -7.51
N GLU A 616 -16.66 7.71 -7.03
CA GLU A 616 -16.83 8.19 -5.65
C GLU A 616 -17.10 9.70 -5.63
N PRO A 617 -18.37 10.12 -5.81
CA PRO A 617 -18.72 11.53 -5.91
C PRO A 617 -18.35 12.38 -4.68
N THR A 618 -18.16 11.74 -3.52
CA THR A 618 -17.74 12.42 -2.27
C THR A 618 -16.25 12.74 -2.24
N ALA A 619 -15.44 12.11 -3.11
CA ALA A 619 -13.97 12.22 -3.11
C ALA A 619 -13.44 13.54 -3.72
N LYS A 620 -14.24 14.60 -3.74
CA LYS A 620 -13.84 15.90 -4.27
C LYS A 620 -12.87 16.62 -3.35
N PRO A 621 -11.74 17.13 -3.85
CA PRO A 621 -10.82 17.94 -3.04
C PRO A 621 -11.48 19.22 -2.51
N GLN A 622 -11.18 19.57 -1.26
CA GLN A 622 -11.56 20.83 -0.61
C GLN A 622 -10.36 21.74 -0.39
N GLY A 623 -9.17 21.21 -0.51
CA GLY A 623 -7.89 21.87 -0.41
C GLY A 623 -6.75 20.90 -0.72
N TYR A 624 -5.54 21.36 -0.48
CA TYR A 624 -4.31 20.64 -0.81
C TYR A 624 -3.27 20.86 0.28
N ILE A 625 -2.30 19.95 0.38
CA ILE A 625 -1.13 20.13 1.23
C ILE A 625 0.10 20.11 0.34
N VAL A 626 0.93 21.13 0.48
CA VAL A 626 2.21 21.25 -0.21
C VAL A 626 3.31 20.91 0.78
N TYR A 627 3.99 19.79 0.56
CA TYR A 627 5.16 19.37 1.32
C TYR A 627 6.42 19.89 0.66
N THR A 628 7.35 20.36 1.47
CA THR A 628 8.61 20.94 1.00
C THR A 628 9.80 20.19 1.60
N ARG A 629 10.79 19.90 0.76
CA ARG A 629 12.10 19.35 1.13
C ARG A 629 13.19 20.28 0.63
N ILE A 630 14.21 20.54 1.44
CA ILE A 630 15.39 21.36 1.08
C ILE A 630 16.61 20.45 0.94
N GLY A 631 17.24 20.47 -0.23
CA GLY A 631 18.41 19.65 -0.51
C GLY A 631 18.17 18.15 -0.31
N TYR A 632 19.03 17.49 0.45
CA TYR A 632 18.97 16.07 0.80
C TYR A 632 18.24 15.80 2.14
N GLY A 633 17.48 16.77 2.66
CA GLY A 633 16.68 16.61 3.86
C GLY A 633 15.43 15.74 3.63
N GLY A 634 14.57 15.67 4.66
CA GLY A 634 13.24 15.09 4.59
C GLY A 634 12.17 16.12 4.22
N PHE A 635 10.97 15.65 3.90
CA PHE A 635 9.80 16.51 3.74
C PHE A 635 9.29 16.99 5.11
N ASN A 636 8.85 18.24 5.16
CA ASN A 636 8.22 18.85 6.34
C ASN A 636 6.76 18.35 6.51
N ASN A 637 6.03 18.86 7.51
CA ASN A 637 4.63 18.51 7.78
C ASN A 637 3.62 19.12 6.78
N GLY A 638 4.09 19.88 5.79
CA GLY A 638 3.26 20.48 4.75
C GLY A 638 2.58 21.78 5.15
N VAL A 639 2.04 22.46 4.16
CA VAL A 639 1.24 23.69 4.30
C VAL A 639 -0.09 23.49 3.59
N TYR A 640 -1.20 23.72 4.32
CA TYR A 640 -2.53 23.66 3.72
C TYR A 640 -2.79 24.88 2.83
N VAL A 641 -3.30 24.63 1.62
CA VAL A 641 -3.75 25.64 0.68
C VAL A 641 -5.11 25.27 0.10
N ARG A 642 -5.96 26.26 -0.07
CA ARG A 642 -7.33 26.02 -0.56
C ARG A 642 -7.43 25.92 -2.08
N LYS A 643 -6.53 26.58 -2.80
CA LYS A 643 -6.52 26.62 -4.28
C LYS A 643 -5.45 25.70 -4.83
N PRO A 644 -5.59 25.22 -6.08
CA PRO A 644 -4.58 24.39 -6.73
C PRO A 644 -3.37 25.22 -7.20
N GLU A 645 -2.92 26.13 -6.36
CA GLU A 645 -1.79 27.02 -6.59
C GLU A 645 -1.12 27.37 -5.27
N TYR A 646 0.21 27.43 -5.25
CA TYR A 646 1.00 27.87 -4.10
C TYR A 646 2.23 28.63 -4.57
N THR A 647 2.47 29.81 -3.98
CA THR A 647 3.71 30.58 -4.20
C THR A 647 4.57 30.57 -2.96
N VAL A 648 5.79 30.07 -3.10
CA VAL A 648 6.76 29.92 -2.03
C VAL A 648 7.97 30.83 -2.23
N LYS A 649 8.42 31.47 -1.16
CA LYS A 649 9.69 32.20 -1.13
C LYS A 649 10.84 31.22 -0.93
N VAL A 650 11.91 31.36 -1.72
CA VAL A 650 13.07 30.46 -1.68
C VAL A 650 14.37 31.23 -1.51
N GLU A 651 15.36 30.54 -0.95
CA GLU A 651 16.73 31.06 -0.83
C GLU A 651 17.55 30.64 -2.07
N PRO A 652 18.14 31.61 -2.80
CA PRO A 652 19.00 31.28 -3.93
C PRO A 652 20.23 30.48 -3.51
N GLY A 653 20.48 29.41 -4.25
CA GLY A 653 21.59 28.46 -3.97
C GLY A 653 21.15 27.16 -3.34
N LEU A 654 19.88 27.07 -2.88
CA LEU A 654 19.30 25.84 -2.37
C LEU A 654 18.35 25.21 -3.40
N THR A 655 18.36 23.89 -3.47
CA THR A 655 17.38 23.11 -4.27
C THR A 655 16.19 22.80 -3.38
N TYR A 656 15.00 23.07 -3.87
CA TYR A 656 13.73 22.78 -3.22
C TYR A 656 13.02 21.66 -4.00
N SER A 657 12.46 20.70 -3.28
CA SER A 657 11.60 19.67 -3.85
C SER A 657 10.22 19.77 -3.21
N PHE A 658 9.19 19.52 -4.01
CA PHE A 658 7.80 19.61 -3.58
C PHE A 658 7.03 18.39 -4.03
N LYS A 659 6.08 17.97 -3.20
CA LYS A 659 5.01 17.04 -3.54
C LYS A 659 3.71 17.62 -3.02
N VAL A 660 2.60 17.28 -3.67
CA VAL A 660 1.28 17.82 -3.35
C VAL A 660 0.31 16.67 -3.12
N THR A 661 -0.51 16.80 -2.09
CA THR A 661 -1.66 15.93 -1.86
C THR A 661 -2.96 16.72 -1.92
N ALA A 662 -4.05 16.07 -2.29
CA ALA A 662 -5.39 16.62 -2.20
C ALA A 662 -6.04 16.19 -0.89
N VAL A 663 -6.83 17.07 -0.26
CA VAL A 663 -7.52 16.77 1.00
C VAL A 663 -8.99 17.18 0.95
N ASN A 664 -9.79 16.43 1.71
CA ASN A 664 -11.17 16.77 2.07
C ASN A 664 -11.48 16.28 3.48
N ARG A 665 -12.72 16.38 3.94
CA ARG A 665 -13.11 15.91 5.28
C ARG A 665 -12.94 14.40 5.52
N GLY A 666 -12.81 13.62 4.44
CA GLY A 666 -12.60 12.16 4.48
C GLY A 666 -11.15 11.75 4.64
N GLY A 667 -10.21 12.66 4.33
CA GLY A 667 -8.78 12.37 4.45
C GLY A 667 -7.92 12.98 3.36
N GLU A 668 -6.71 12.46 3.26
CA GLU A 668 -5.64 12.89 2.37
C GLU A 668 -5.39 11.86 1.27
N SER A 669 -5.17 12.32 0.03
CA SER A 669 -4.76 11.48 -1.09
C SER A 669 -3.32 10.97 -0.92
N PHE A 670 -2.91 10.01 -1.74
CA PHE A 670 -1.50 9.78 -2.02
C PHE A 670 -0.90 11.03 -2.70
N PRO A 671 0.44 11.23 -2.58
CA PRO A 671 1.09 12.40 -3.15
C PRO A 671 1.17 12.35 -4.68
N SER A 672 1.34 13.52 -5.29
CA SER A 672 1.86 13.67 -6.65
C SER A 672 3.28 13.12 -6.78
N GLU A 673 3.81 13.13 -7.99
CA GLU A 673 5.25 13.06 -8.22
C GLU A 673 6.02 14.15 -7.44
N ILE A 674 7.33 13.96 -7.29
CA ILE A 674 8.20 14.94 -6.63
C ILE A 674 8.87 15.81 -7.69
N LEU A 675 8.48 17.06 -7.77
CA LEU A 675 9.12 18.06 -8.61
C LEU A 675 10.11 18.90 -7.82
N SER A 676 11.17 19.35 -8.50
CA SER A 676 12.25 20.14 -7.88
C SER A 676 12.52 21.42 -8.65
N ALA A 677 13.00 22.44 -7.95
CA ALA A 677 13.42 23.70 -8.54
C ALA A 677 14.65 24.28 -7.82
N TYR A 678 15.44 25.05 -8.54
CA TYR A 678 16.65 25.67 -8.05
C TYR A 678 16.79 27.08 -8.63
N LYS A 679 17.07 28.05 -7.78
CA LYS A 679 17.41 29.41 -8.18
C LYS A 679 18.90 29.66 -7.99
N ALA A 680 19.63 29.79 -9.07
CA ALA A 680 21.05 30.13 -9.00
C ALA A 680 21.28 31.57 -8.50
N LYS A 681 22.28 31.78 -7.63
CA LYS A 681 22.63 33.13 -7.12
C LYS A 681 22.92 34.14 -8.23
N ARG A 682 23.54 33.68 -9.32
CA ARG A 682 23.84 34.46 -10.53
C ARG A 682 23.50 33.58 -11.74
N SER A 683 22.21 33.47 -12.08
CA SER A 683 21.75 32.62 -13.16
C SER A 683 22.19 33.14 -14.53
N LYS A 684 22.58 32.22 -15.41
CA LYS A 684 22.85 32.48 -16.85
C LYS A 684 21.63 32.21 -17.71
N GLY A 685 20.60 31.56 -17.16
CA GLY A 685 19.38 31.16 -17.81
C GLY A 685 18.61 30.17 -16.95
N THR A 686 17.42 29.77 -17.40
CA THR A 686 16.55 28.83 -16.70
C THR A 686 16.24 27.64 -17.59
N LEU A 687 16.47 26.44 -17.09
CA LEU A 687 16.22 25.15 -17.73
C LEU A 687 14.89 24.58 -17.21
N LEU A 688 14.20 23.83 -18.06
CA LEU A 688 13.02 23.06 -17.66
C LEU A 688 13.38 21.57 -17.60
N ILE A 689 13.05 20.91 -16.51
CA ILE A 689 13.06 19.44 -16.41
C ILE A 689 11.61 18.96 -16.51
N VAL A 690 11.34 18.09 -17.47
CA VAL A 690 10.03 17.47 -17.66
C VAL A 690 10.12 16.04 -17.15
N ASN A 691 9.28 15.71 -16.16
CA ASN A 691 9.12 14.34 -15.69
C ASN A 691 8.13 13.61 -16.60
N GLY A 692 8.61 12.74 -17.46
CA GLY A 692 7.80 11.85 -18.30
C GLY A 692 7.95 10.38 -17.88
N PHE A 693 8.34 10.14 -16.61
CA PHE A 693 8.51 8.79 -16.06
C PHE A 693 7.48 8.49 -14.97
N ASP A 694 6.30 8.06 -15.40
CA ASP A 694 5.21 7.65 -14.50
C ASP A 694 5.05 6.13 -14.42
N ALA A 695 5.69 5.39 -15.33
CA ALA A 695 5.50 3.96 -15.44
C ALA A 695 5.84 3.20 -14.15
N THR A 696 4.95 2.30 -13.80
CA THR A 696 5.17 1.19 -12.89
C THR A 696 4.75 -0.11 -13.57
N SER A 697 5.40 -1.23 -13.24
CA SER A 697 5.09 -2.53 -13.87
C SER A 697 5.44 -3.70 -12.95
N GLY A 698 4.78 -4.82 -13.17
CA GLY A 698 5.22 -6.12 -12.67
C GLY A 698 6.47 -6.62 -13.42
N PRO A 699 7.04 -7.75 -13.02
CA PRO A 699 8.17 -8.38 -13.68
C PRO A 699 7.80 -8.93 -15.07
N ALA A 700 8.81 -9.23 -15.88
CA ALA A 700 8.62 -9.83 -17.19
C ALA A 700 7.83 -11.13 -17.11
N GLU A 701 6.76 -11.22 -17.90
CA GLU A 701 5.91 -12.40 -18.00
C GLU A 701 6.48 -13.39 -19.00
N VAL A 702 6.50 -14.67 -18.64
CA VAL A 702 6.78 -15.79 -19.55
C VAL A 702 5.49 -16.57 -19.69
N ASN A 703 4.93 -16.61 -20.92
CA ASN A 703 3.71 -17.35 -21.21
C ASN A 703 3.84 -18.03 -22.55
N SER A 704 4.41 -19.24 -22.55
CA SER A 704 4.59 -20.09 -23.72
C SER A 704 3.82 -21.40 -23.57
N ALA A 705 3.82 -22.23 -24.59
CA ALA A 705 3.23 -23.57 -24.54
C ALA A 705 3.85 -24.47 -23.46
N LEU A 706 5.12 -24.26 -23.12
CA LEU A 706 5.86 -25.12 -22.18
C LEU A 706 6.07 -24.47 -20.81
N LEU A 707 6.27 -23.16 -20.77
CA LEU A 707 6.64 -22.42 -19.56
C LEU A 707 5.65 -21.29 -19.28
N GLN A 708 5.31 -21.10 -18.01
CA GLN A 708 4.45 -20.02 -17.56
C GLN A 708 4.96 -19.47 -16.22
N GLY A 709 5.11 -18.15 -16.11
CA GLY A 709 5.58 -17.52 -14.87
C GLY A 709 6.24 -16.17 -15.10
N PHE A 710 7.24 -15.85 -14.27
CA PHE A 710 7.92 -14.54 -14.27
C PHE A 710 9.42 -14.69 -14.33
N ASP A 711 10.07 -13.84 -15.15
CA ASP A 711 11.53 -13.78 -15.29
C ASP A 711 12.09 -12.45 -14.76
N LEU A 712 12.36 -12.41 -13.44
CA LEU A 712 12.97 -11.25 -12.80
C LEU A 712 14.40 -10.97 -13.29
N LYS A 713 15.08 -11.94 -13.90
CA LYS A 713 16.42 -11.71 -14.47
C LYS A 713 16.31 -10.95 -15.76
N ALA A 714 15.31 -11.26 -16.60
CA ALA A 714 15.05 -10.54 -17.84
C ALA A 714 14.54 -9.12 -17.58
N ASP A 715 13.55 -8.95 -16.68
CA ASP A 715 13.07 -7.64 -16.22
C ASP A 715 12.39 -7.80 -14.85
N PRO A 716 12.92 -7.22 -13.77
CA PRO A 716 12.28 -7.30 -12.44
C PRO A 716 11.02 -6.43 -12.31
N GLY A 717 10.66 -5.68 -13.34
CA GLY A 717 9.62 -4.69 -13.31
C GLY A 717 10.05 -3.38 -12.65
N ILE A 718 9.08 -2.50 -12.48
CA ILE A 718 9.25 -1.18 -11.86
C ILE A 718 8.20 -1.05 -10.74
N PRO A 719 8.51 -1.53 -9.52
CA PRO A 719 7.62 -1.32 -8.38
C PRO A 719 7.37 0.17 -8.10
N ASP A 720 6.30 0.50 -7.41
CA ASP A 720 6.07 1.83 -6.85
C ASP A 720 6.92 2.01 -5.58
N GLY A 721 7.94 2.84 -5.63
CA GLY A 721 8.94 2.99 -4.59
C GLY A 721 9.85 1.76 -4.44
N GLN A 722 9.81 1.11 -3.29
CA GLN A 722 10.54 -0.12 -2.99
C GLN A 722 9.57 -1.23 -2.60
N THR A 723 9.95 -2.49 -2.86
CA THR A 723 9.16 -3.66 -2.47
C THR A 723 10.03 -4.80 -1.94
N PRO A 724 9.62 -5.49 -0.85
CA PRO A 724 10.23 -6.74 -0.39
C PRO A 724 9.53 -7.98 -0.99
N ALA A 725 8.64 -7.83 -1.97
CA ALA A 725 7.69 -8.86 -2.39
C ALA A 725 8.30 -10.11 -3.01
N TYR A 726 9.59 -10.09 -3.37
CA TYR A 726 10.22 -11.19 -4.09
C TYR A 726 11.11 -12.02 -3.17
N CYS A 727 10.94 -13.36 -3.21
CA CYS A 727 11.84 -14.28 -2.51
C CYS A 727 13.05 -14.67 -3.38
N GLY A 728 12.88 -14.75 -4.70
CA GLY A 728 13.94 -15.17 -5.62
C GLY A 728 13.44 -15.39 -7.04
N TYR A 729 14.23 -16.15 -7.81
CA TYR A 729 13.96 -16.41 -9.22
C TYR A 729 13.16 -17.71 -9.40
N GLN A 730 12.19 -17.71 -10.32
CA GLN A 730 11.39 -18.87 -10.63
C GLN A 730 12.20 -19.92 -11.38
N GLN A 731 11.98 -21.20 -11.02
CA GLN A 731 12.64 -22.36 -11.59
C GLN A 731 11.64 -23.48 -11.87
N GLY A 732 11.86 -24.27 -12.91
CA GLY A 732 11.22 -25.56 -13.12
C GLY A 732 9.71 -25.53 -13.38
N PHE A 733 9.10 -24.39 -13.77
CA PHE A 733 7.69 -24.33 -14.12
C PHE A 733 7.44 -25.09 -15.43
N ASN A 734 6.42 -25.96 -15.45
CA ASN A 734 5.99 -26.73 -16.61
C ASN A 734 4.48 -26.62 -16.76
N ARG A 735 4.01 -25.95 -17.80
CA ARG A 735 2.58 -25.72 -18.04
C ARG A 735 1.78 -27.00 -18.25
N ASP A 736 2.32 -27.99 -18.92
CA ASP A 736 1.62 -29.25 -19.19
C ASP A 736 1.34 -30.08 -17.94
N LYS A 737 2.11 -29.84 -16.88
CA LYS A 737 1.95 -30.49 -15.58
C LYS A 737 1.17 -29.63 -14.59
N ALA A 738 0.95 -28.36 -14.89
CA ALA A 738 0.13 -27.50 -14.04
C ALA A 738 -1.31 -28.01 -14.05
N GLY A 739 -1.88 -28.17 -12.88
CA GLY A 739 -3.24 -28.70 -12.76
C GLY A 739 -3.35 -30.13 -12.32
N LEU A 740 -2.25 -30.84 -12.17
CA LEU A 740 -2.27 -32.18 -11.58
C LEU A 740 -2.40 -32.09 -10.05
N GLU A 741 -3.06 -33.06 -9.44
CA GLU A 741 -3.31 -33.13 -7.98
C GLU A 741 -2.02 -33.04 -7.14
N THR A 742 -0.91 -33.41 -7.69
CA THR A 742 0.41 -33.36 -7.03
C THR A 742 1.00 -31.96 -6.91
N GLY A 743 0.44 -30.95 -7.63
CA GLY A 743 1.02 -29.62 -7.73
C GLY A 743 2.33 -29.58 -8.53
N ASP A 744 2.75 -30.70 -9.11
CA ASP A 744 3.89 -30.77 -10.03
C ASP A 744 3.61 -29.85 -11.23
N GLY A 745 4.62 -29.06 -11.60
CA GLY A 745 4.48 -28.14 -12.73
C GLY A 745 4.31 -26.66 -12.34
N LEU A 746 3.94 -26.32 -11.10
CA LEU A 746 3.99 -24.91 -10.64
C LEU A 746 5.42 -24.41 -10.45
N GLY A 747 6.42 -25.30 -10.50
CA GLY A 747 7.80 -24.96 -10.25
C GLY A 747 8.06 -24.53 -8.80
N VAL A 748 9.20 -23.93 -8.59
CA VAL A 748 9.58 -23.34 -7.29
C VAL A 748 10.37 -22.05 -7.54
N SER A 749 10.40 -21.14 -6.57
CA SER A 749 11.32 -20.01 -6.59
C SER A 749 12.43 -20.21 -5.57
N ASP A 750 13.65 -19.76 -5.89
CA ASP A 750 14.75 -19.74 -4.95
C ASP A 750 14.57 -18.62 -3.88
N ASP A 751 15.58 -18.41 -3.03
CA ASP A 751 15.52 -17.52 -1.85
C ASP A 751 16.56 -16.38 -1.89
N VAL A 752 17.19 -16.16 -3.04
CA VAL A 752 18.34 -15.22 -3.15
C VAL A 752 17.94 -13.75 -2.96
N LEU A 753 16.66 -13.43 -3.01
CA LEU A 753 16.13 -12.09 -2.81
C LEU A 753 15.40 -11.91 -1.46
N GLU A 754 15.32 -12.95 -0.62
CA GLU A 754 14.68 -12.84 0.70
C GLU A 754 15.32 -11.75 1.56
N GLY A 755 14.49 -10.85 2.10
CA GLY A 755 14.94 -9.73 2.93
C GLY A 755 15.62 -8.59 2.15
N ARG A 756 15.61 -8.63 0.83
CA ARG A 756 16.06 -7.52 -0.02
C ARG A 756 14.90 -6.67 -0.49
N LEU A 757 15.11 -5.38 -0.54
CA LEU A 757 14.19 -4.43 -1.15
C LEU A 757 14.56 -4.26 -2.63
N ILE A 758 13.58 -4.39 -3.52
CA ILE A 758 13.77 -4.09 -4.93
C ILE A 758 13.29 -2.67 -5.18
N ALA A 759 14.20 -1.81 -5.63
CA ALA A 759 13.88 -0.42 -5.94
C ALA A 759 13.09 -0.33 -7.27
N GLY A 760 12.15 0.60 -7.31
CA GLY A 760 11.35 0.93 -8.47
C GLY A 760 11.26 2.44 -8.70
N ASN A 761 10.12 2.92 -9.15
CA ASN A 761 9.89 4.34 -9.40
C ASN A 761 9.66 5.11 -8.10
N THR A 762 10.65 5.88 -7.68
CA THR A 762 10.56 6.75 -6.48
C THR A 762 9.89 8.09 -6.79
N ARG A 763 9.63 8.40 -8.06
CA ARG A 763 9.07 9.67 -8.56
C ARG A 763 9.89 10.91 -8.18
N ASP A 764 11.20 10.75 -7.88
CA ASP A 764 12.12 11.81 -7.40
C ASP A 764 13.32 12.03 -8.34
N TYR A 765 13.20 11.64 -9.61
CA TYR A 765 14.31 11.71 -10.56
C TYR A 765 14.60 13.13 -11.05
N VAL A 766 13.60 14.02 -11.01
CA VAL A 766 13.79 15.46 -11.24
C VAL A 766 14.84 16.05 -10.30
N PHE A 767 14.88 15.60 -9.03
CA PHE A 767 15.91 16.01 -8.10
C PHE A 767 17.30 15.56 -8.52
N VAL A 768 17.42 14.34 -9.03
CA VAL A 768 18.69 13.76 -9.49
C VAL A 768 19.27 14.56 -10.67
N HIS A 769 18.46 14.82 -11.71
CA HIS A 769 18.81 15.66 -12.85
C HIS A 769 19.11 17.10 -12.44
N GLY A 770 18.25 17.67 -11.61
CA GLY A 770 18.43 19.04 -11.08
C GLY A 770 19.71 19.23 -10.30
N LYS A 771 20.12 18.23 -9.48
CA LYS A 771 21.42 18.28 -8.77
C LYS A 771 22.59 18.20 -9.75
N ALA A 772 22.49 17.45 -10.82
CA ALA A 772 23.53 17.42 -11.87
C ALA A 772 23.59 18.76 -12.62
N ILE A 773 22.48 19.38 -12.96
CA ILE A 773 22.42 20.74 -13.54
C ILE A 773 23.01 21.78 -12.61
N GLN A 774 22.66 21.76 -11.32
CA GLN A 774 23.22 22.67 -10.32
C GLN A 774 24.75 22.62 -10.27
N ARG A 775 25.33 21.43 -10.37
CA ARG A 775 26.79 21.21 -10.37
C ARG A 775 27.45 21.53 -11.72
N ALA A 776 26.67 21.41 -12.82
CA ALA A 776 27.19 21.67 -14.18
C ALA A 776 27.44 23.16 -14.47
N GLY A 777 26.80 24.09 -13.75
CA GLY A 777 27.01 25.50 -14.02
C GLY A 777 26.10 26.44 -13.23
N ARG A 778 26.03 27.68 -13.69
CA ARG A 778 25.19 28.73 -13.06
C ARG A 778 23.84 28.85 -13.78
N TYR A 779 23.11 27.77 -13.91
CA TYR A 779 21.75 27.76 -14.44
C TYR A 779 20.75 27.55 -13.30
N SER A 780 19.63 28.23 -13.37
CA SER A 780 18.42 27.90 -12.60
C SER A 780 17.67 26.78 -13.30
N PHE A 781 16.85 26.05 -12.58
CA PHE A 781 15.88 25.15 -13.19
C PHE A 781 14.55 25.16 -12.46
N VAL A 782 13.51 24.84 -13.20
CA VAL A 782 12.17 24.49 -12.73
C VAL A 782 11.75 23.16 -13.36
N SER A 783 10.64 22.60 -12.94
CA SER A 783 10.18 21.33 -13.49
C SER A 783 8.66 21.24 -13.62
N CYS A 784 8.21 20.31 -14.45
CA CYS A 784 6.79 19.99 -14.61
C CYS A 784 6.59 18.51 -14.94
N SER A 785 5.37 18.03 -14.78
CA SER A 785 4.93 16.75 -15.32
C SER A 785 4.73 16.84 -16.84
N ASP A 786 4.76 15.70 -17.51
CA ASP A 786 4.55 15.60 -18.96
C ASP A 786 3.13 15.99 -19.38
N GLU A 787 2.10 15.70 -18.56
CA GLU A 787 0.72 16.09 -18.86
C GLU A 787 0.57 17.62 -19.05
N THR A 788 1.45 18.43 -18.44
CA THR A 788 1.41 19.89 -18.65
C THR A 788 1.91 20.30 -20.02
N LEU A 789 2.77 19.50 -20.64
CA LEU A 789 3.18 19.69 -22.03
C LEU A 789 2.09 19.19 -22.97
N GLU A 790 1.57 18.02 -22.72
CA GLU A 790 0.53 17.38 -23.51
C GLU A 790 -0.75 18.22 -23.59
N SER A 791 -1.11 18.90 -22.50
CA SER A 791 -2.24 19.84 -22.43
C SER A 791 -1.92 21.25 -22.98
N GLY A 792 -0.65 21.53 -23.37
CA GLY A 792 -0.22 22.84 -23.81
C GLY A 792 -0.19 23.92 -22.70
N SER A 793 -0.31 23.52 -21.43
CA SER A 793 -0.30 24.44 -20.29
C SER A 793 1.10 24.94 -19.92
N THR A 794 2.17 24.29 -20.42
CA THR A 794 3.56 24.72 -20.26
C THR A 794 4.15 25.13 -21.61
N ASP A 795 4.52 26.42 -21.74
CA ASP A 795 5.21 26.94 -22.92
C ASP A 795 6.71 26.73 -22.81
N LEU A 796 7.26 25.84 -23.65
CA LEU A 796 8.66 25.46 -23.66
C LEU A 796 9.59 26.61 -24.14
N THR A 797 9.08 27.61 -24.87
CA THR A 797 9.89 28.68 -25.45
C THR A 797 10.49 29.63 -24.42
N HIS A 798 10.00 29.61 -23.19
CA HIS A 798 10.50 30.41 -22.08
C HIS A 798 11.80 29.84 -21.47
N TYR A 799 12.27 28.66 -21.92
CA TYR A 799 13.39 27.96 -21.29
C TYR A 799 14.56 27.81 -22.27
N ASP A 800 15.78 28.02 -21.76
CA ASP A 800 17.00 27.92 -22.56
C ASP A 800 17.31 26.49 -23.02
N MET A 801 16.82 25.48 -22.27
CA MET A 801 16.95 24.06 -22.56
C MET A 801 15.83 23.29 -21.87
N VAL A 802 15.36 22.24 -22.52
CA VAL A 802 14.40 21.27 -21.96
C VAL A 802 15.12 19.93 -21.73
N ASP A 803 14.99 19.35 -20.57
CA ASP A 803 15.49 18.02 -20.17
C ASP A 803 14.28 17.10 -19.93
N LEU A 804 14.01 16.19 -20.88
CA LEU A 804 12.92 15.22 -20.80
C LEU A 804 13.43 13.90 -20.22
N ILE A 805 12.94 13.57 -19.03
CA ILE A 805 13.16 12.30 -18.35
C ILE A 805 12.12 11.30 -18.82
N CYS A 806 12.52 10.30 -19.61
CA CYS A 806 11.66 9.20 -20.03
C CYS A 806 11.77 7.99 -19.10
N GLY A 807 12.82 7.90 -18.28
CA GLY A 807 13.06 6.76 -17.41
C GLY A 807 13.05 5.44 -18.16
N ALA A 808 12.19 4.52 -17.76
CA ALA A 808 11.93 3.27 -18.47
C ALA A 808 10.44 3.19 -18.90
N ASP A 809 9.90 4.28 -19.41
CA ASP A 809 8.51 4.38 -19.87
C ASP A 809 8.38 4.29 -21.39
N ALA A 810 7.63 3.29 -21.85
CA ALA A 810 7.36 3.07 -23.28
C ALA A 810 6.32 4.05 -23.86
N LYS A 811 5.61 4.82 -23.03
CA LYS A 811 4.50 5.69 -23.46
C LYS A 811 4.83 7.18 -23.49
N THR A 812 6.02 7.58 -23.07
CA THR A 812 6.43 9.00 -22.95
C THR A 812 6.17 9.83 -24.23
N PHE A 813 6.31 9.25 -25.42
CA PHE A 813 6.09 9.95 -26.69
C PHE A 813 4.65 9.79 -27.21
N SER A 814 3.67 10.37 -26.53
CA SER A 814 2.33 10.55 -27.05
C SER A 814 2.31 11.49 -28.27
N THR A 815 1.20 11.54 -29.00
CA THR A 815 1.05 12.47 -30.14
C THR A 815 1.22 13.93 -29.70
N SER A 816 0.58 14.32 -28.60
CA SER A 816 0.66 15.69 -28.06
C SER A 816 2.09 16.06 -27.62
N MET A 817 2.78 15.12 -26.95
CA MET A 817 4.18 15.31 -26.58
C MET A 817 5.08 15.54 -27.80
N ARG A 818 4.94 14.74 -28.85
CA ARG A 818 5.71 14.91 -30.11
C ARG A 818 5.46 16.25 -30.76
N GLU A 819 4.20 16.70 -30.84
CA GLU A 819 3.84 18.00 -31.38
C GLU A 819 4.45 19.14 -30.59
N ALA A 820 4.39 19.09 -29.24
CA ALA A 820 4.98 20.09 -28.36
C ALA A 820 6.51 20.20 -28.55
N LEU A 821 7.22 19.05 -28.54
CA LEU A 821 8.66 19.00 -28.73
C LEU A 821 9.09 19.43 -30.15
N ALA A 822 8.36 19.02 -31.18
CA ALA A 822 8.61 19.47 -32.56
C ALA A 822 8.40 20.98 -32.71
N GLY A 823 7.34 21.53 -32.09
CA GLY A 823 7.10 22.98 -32.04
C GLY A 823 8.23 23.75 -31.38
N TYR A 824 8.72 23.23 -30.24
CA TYR A 824 9.85 23.80 -29.52
C TYR A 824 11.15 23.78 -30.35
N CYS A 825 11.47 22.65 -30.97
CA CYS A 825 12.66 22.53 -31.82
C CYS A 825 12.61 23.49 -33.00
N ARG A 826 11.46 23.62 -33.72
CA ARG A 826 11.30 24.58 -34.83
C ARG A 826 11.56 26.04 -34.42
N GLN A 827 11.38 26.38 -33.15
CA GLN A 827 11.61 27.73 -32.62
C GLN A 827 13.03 27.92 -32.03
N GLY A 828 13.96 27.02 -32.35
CA GLY A 828 15.34 27.13 -31.88
C GLY A 828 15.62 26.43 -30.56
N GLY A 829 14.75 25.48 -30.18
CA GLY A 829 14.84 24.74 -28.93
C GLY A 829 16.11 23.95 -28.73
N ARG A 830 16.43 23.65 -27.49
CA ARG A 830 17.56 22.80 -27.08
C ARG A 830 17.04 21.71 -26.20
N LEU A 831 17.05 20.47 -26.72
CA LEU A 831 16.33 19.34 -26.11
C LEU A 831 17.32 18.23 -25.69
N LEU A 832 17.28 17.84 -24.42
CA LEU A 832 17.84 16.58 -23.93
C LEU A 832 16.69 15.58 -23.76
N VAL A 833 16.91 14.35 -24.24
CA VAL A 833 16.02 13.21 -23.99
C VAL A 833 16.85 12.08 -23.40
N SER A 834 16.42 11.49 -22.30
CA SER A 834 17.11 10.34 -21.68
C SER A 834 16.10 9.29 -21.18
N GLY A 835 16.40 8.02 -21.43
CA GLY A 835 15.57 6.91 -20.99
C GLY A 835 15.74 5.64 -21.79
N SER A 836 14.92 4.65 -21.48
CA SER A 836 14.82 3.35 -22.15
C SER A 836 13.36 2.99 -22.42
N LYS A 837 13.11 1.91 -23.18
CA LYS A 837 11.77 1.40 -23.57
C LYS A 837 10.95 2.30 -24.51
N TRP A 838 11.37 3.50 -24.82
CA TRP A 838 10.66 4.46 -25.68
C TRP A 838 10.94 4.31 -27.18
N GLY A 839 12.02 3.61 -27.56
CA GLY A 839 12.53 3.56 -28.96
C GLY A 839 11.55 2.97 -29.96
N GLU A 840 10.78 1.96 -29.60
CA GLU A 840 9.76 1.36 -30.49
C GLU A 840 8.68 2.35 -30.90
N ASN A 841 8.37 3.35 -30.06
CA ASN A 841 7.44 4.39 -30.41
C ASN A 841 7.94 5.30 -31.53
N LEU A 842 9.25 5.46 -31.69
CA LEU A 842 9.84 6.26 -32.77
C LEU A 842 9.75 5.60 -34.15
N GLN A 843 9.47 4.30 -34.22
CA GLN A 843 9.30 3.60 -35.48
C GLN A 843 7.96 3.85 -36.16
N LYS A 844 7.00 4.42 -35.41
CA LYS A 844 5.63 4.65 -35.88
C LYS A 844 5.50 5.81 -36.86
N ASP A 845 6.49 6.73 -36.85
CA ASP A 845 6.52 7.93 -37.69
C ASP A 845 7.94 8.47 -37.82
N ASP A 846 8.08 9.60 -38.52
CA ASP A 846 9.38 10.24 -38.77
C ASP A 846 9.82 11.22 -37.67
N PHE A 847 9.18 11.23 -36.49
CA PHE A 847 9.54 12.15 -35.40
C PHE A 847 10.99 11.99 -34.94
N GLY A 848 11.47 10.76 -34.82
CA GLY A 848 12.85 10.48 -34.46
C GLY A 848 13.83 11.10 -35.49
N LYS A 849 13.62 10.87 -36.79
CA LYS A 849 14.46 11.39 -37.87
C LYS A 849 14.38 12.91 -38.00
N ASN A 850 13.17 13.47 -38.02
CA ASN A 850 12.95 14.87 -38.34
C ASN A 850 13.22 15.81 -37.16
N VAL A 851 12.91 15.37 -35.91
CA VAL A 851 12.99 16.22 -34.71
C VAL A 851 14.16 15.80 -33.81
N LEU A 852 14.23 14.54 -33.38
CA LEU A 852 15.29 14.08 -32.48
C LEU A 852 16.62 13.87 -33.20
N LYS A 853 16.61 13.77 -34.53
CA LYS A 853 17.77 13.52 -35.40
C LYS A 853 18.44 12.18 -35.11
N CYS A 854 17.63 11.19 -34.80
CA CYS A 854 18.10 9.81 -34.63
C CYS A 854 17.09 8.79 -35.14
N THR A 855 17.55 7.57 -35.35
CA THR A 855 16.70 6.39 -35.61
C THR A 855 16.91 5.36 -34.52
N TYR A 856 15.88 4.57 -34.28
CA TYR A 856 15.92 3.45 -33.36
C TYR A 856 16.47 2.21 -34.02
N GLY A 857 17.54 1.65 -33.48
CA GLY A 857 18.26 0.47 -34.01
C GLY A 857 18.00 -0.83 -33.25
N GLY A 858 16.99 -0.84 -32.36
CA GLY A 858 16.68 -1.99 -31.51
C GLY A 858 17.08 -1.79 -30.06
N ARG A 859 16.86 -2.81 -29.24
CA ARG A 859 17.23 -2.83 -27.81
C ARG A 859 18.55 -3.54 -27.60
N PHE A 860 19.37 -3.01 -26.72
CA PHE A 860 20.63 -3.59 -26.28
C PHE A 860 20.46 -4.16 -24.85
N SER A 861 20.82 -5.43 -24.66
CA SER A 861 20.73 -6.08 -23.36
C SER A 861 21.73 -5.48 -22.36
N ASN A 862 21.26 -5.11 -21.20
CA ASN A 862 22.04 -4.55 -20.10
C ASN A 862 22.04 -5.42 -18.84
N LEU A 863 21.64 -6.67 -18.93
CA LEU A 863 21.56 -7.59 -17.78
C LEU A 863 22.87 -7.72 -16.99
N SER A 864 24.00 -7.52 -17.66
CA SER A 864 25.35 -7.55 -17.06
C SER A 864 25.91 -6.16 -16.76
N SER A 865 25.10 -5.10 -16.77
CA SER A 865 25.53 -3.69 -16.63
C SER A 865 26.67 -3.35 -17.59
N VAL A 866 26.38 -3.39 -18.89
CA VAL A 866 27.41 -3.21 -19.96
C VAL A 866 27.94 -1.78 -19.91
N PRO A 867 29.30 -1.58 -20.04
CA PRO A 867 29.87 -0.25 -20.07
C PRO A 867 29.45 0.55 -21.32
N VAL A 868 29.14 1.83 -21.11
CA VAL A 868 28.92 2.85 -22.12
C VAL A 868 30.16 3.71 -22.22
N LYS A 869 30.63 4.02 -23.44
CA LYS A 869 31.76 4.91 -23.70
C LYS A 869 31.35 6.11 -24.53
N GLY A 870 31.87 7.26 -24.20
CA GLY A 870 31.68 8.51 -24.94
C GLY A 870 32.07 9.73 -24.13
N ALA A 871 32.18 10.87 -24.78
CA ALA A 871 32.54 12.16 -24.15
C ALA A 871 33.78 12.08 -23.22
N GLY A 872 34.77 11.25 -23.57
CA GLY A 872 36.01 11.07 -22.80
C GLY A 872 35.89 10.23 -21.52
N THR A 873 34.77 9.55 -21.29
CA THR A 873 34.54 8.72 -20.10
C THR A 873 33.94 7.37 -20.41
N SER A 874 33.98 6.46 -19.45
CA SER A 874 33.29 5.17 -19.49
C SER A 874 32.50 4.97 -18.18
N PHE A 875 31.30 4.48 -18.29
CA PHE A 875 30.40 4.32 -17.12
C PHE A 875 29.45 3.13 -17.34
N ARG A 876 28.74 2.76 -16.31
CA ARG A 876 27.74 1.69 -16.32
C ARG A 876 26.36 2.20 -15.90
N ILE A 877 25.34 1.51 -16.39
CA ILE A 877 23.93 1.71 -16.03
C ILE A 877 23.47 0.49 -15.25
N GLN A 878 22.78 0.69 -14.15
CA GLN A 878 22.28 -0.41 -13.32
C GLN A 878 21.30 -1.30 -14.10
N GLY A 879 21.71 -2.53 -14.40
CA GLY A 879 20.92 -3.44 -15.24
C GLY A 879 19.96 -4.35 -14.50
N GLY A 880 20.35 -4.90 -13.35
CA GLY A 880 19.58 -5.87 -12.59
C GLY A 880 18.86 -5.30 -11.38
N ALA A 881 18.01 -6.10 -10.75
CA ALA A 881 17.32 -5.76 -9.50
C ALA A 881 18.31 -5.36 -8.39
N ASN A 882 18.04 -4.26 -7.72
CA ASN A 882 18.88 -3.71 -6.65
C ASN A 882 18.04 -2.86 -5.68
N GLU A 883 18.65 -2.41 -4.56
CA GLU A 883 17.95 -1.67 -3.51
C GLU A 883 17.98 -0.13 -3.70
N SER A 884 18.72 0.38 -4.67
CA SER A 884 19.02 1.83 -4.78
C SER A 884 18.21 2.56 -5.85
N ILE A 885 18.06 1.95 -7.04
CA ILE A 885 17.37 2.54 -8.18
C ILE A 885 16.72 1.44 -9.03
N TYR A 886 15.69 1.79 -9.77
CA TYR A 886 15.03 0.84 -10.67
C TYR A 886 16.02 0.22 -11.67
N ALA A 887 15.76 -1.02 -12.05
CA ALA A 887 16.58 -1.75 -12.98
C ALA A 887 16.34 -1.28 -14.45
N VAL A 888 17.41 -1.26 -15.24
CA VAL A 888 17.36 -0.97 -16.69
C VAL A 888 17.91 -2.19 -17.44
N PRO A 889 17.14 -3.27 -17.56
CA PRO A 889 17.61 -4.53 -18.14
C PRO A 889 17.90 -4.43 -19.65
N SER A 890 17.34 -3.43 -20.32
CA SER A 890 17.60 -3.12 -21.72
C SER A 890 17.70 -1.63 -21.95
N MET A 891 18.57 -1.24 -22.88
CA MET A 891 18.81 0.14 -23.31
C MET A 891 18.49 0.29 -24.79
N GLU A 892 18.27 1.51 -25.26
CA GLU A 892 17.96 1.77 -26.69
C GLU A 892 19.22 1.92 -27.52
N CYS A 893 19.28 1.26 -28.69
CA CYS A 893 20.27 1.59 -29.71
C CYS A 893 19.75 2.80 -30.50
N VAL A 894 20.49 3.90 -30.47
CA VAL A 894 20.14 5.14 -31.18
C VAL A 894 21.22 5.46 -32.18
N MET A 895 20.83 5.61 -33.46
CA MET A 895 21.71 5.86 -34.58
C MET A 895 21.51 7.28 -35.12
N PRO A 896 22.58 8.07 -35.33
CA PRO A 896 22.46 9.42 -35.88
C PRO A 896 21.93 9.39 -37.31
N VAL A 897 21.13 10.39 -37.68
CA VAL A 897 20.76 10.68 -39.05
C VAL A 897 21.51 11.92 -39.55
N GLU A 898 21.24 12.33 -40.78
CA GLU A 898 21.91 13.46 -41.46
C GLU A 898 22.08 14.70 -40.54
N GLY A 899 23.34 15.16 -40.42
CA GLY A 899 23.70 16.30 -39.57
C GLY A 899 23.92 15.99 -38.10
N ALA A 900 23.59 14.78 -37.65
CA ALA A 900 23.83 14.33 -36.29
C ALA A 900 25.07 13.41 -36.21
N TYR A 901 25.62 13.22 -35.02
CA TYR A 901 26.73 12.32 -34.76
C TYR A 901 26.51 11.51 -33.46
N SER A 902 27.22 10.37 -33.38
CA SER A 902 27.18 9.50 -32.20
C SER A 902 28.02 10.13 -31.08
N ALA A 903 27.40 10.31 -29.91
CA ALA A 903 28.07 10.83 -28.70
C ALA A 903 28.52 9.70 -27.76
N PHE A 904 27.79 8.60 -27.74
CA PHE A 904 28.05 7.45 -26.89
C PHE A 904 27.79 6.14 -27.62
N ALA A 905 28.52 5.10 -27.21
CA ALA A 905 28.36 3.74 -27.74
C ALA A 905 28.49 2.69 -26.64
N TYR A 906 27.78 1.59 -26.80
CA TYR A 906 27.95 0.39 -25.97
C TYR A 906 29.24 -0.32 -26.34
N THR A 907 30.01 -0.74 -25.32
CA THR A 907 31.36 -1.33 -25.59
C THR A 907 31.30 -2.71 -26.21
N ASN A 908 30.20 -3.45 -26.02
CA ASN A 908 30.01 -4.77 -26.61
C ASN A 908 29.25 -4.62 -27.93
N GLY A 909 29.99 -4.38 -29.08
CA GLY A 909 29.40 -4.41 -30.40
C GLY A 909 29.33 -3.06 -31.14
N ASN A 910 29.86 -1.96 -30.60
CA ASN A 910 29.85 -0.63 -31.21
C ASN A 910 28.48 -0.05 -31.60
N TYR A 911 27.42 -0.45 -30.88
CA TYR A 911 26.09 0.11 -31.08
C TYR A 911 26.00 1.52 -30.47
N GLY A 912 25.42 2.47 -31.20
CA GLY A 912 25.19 3.83 -30.71
C GLY A 912 24.23 3.83 -29.48
N SER A 913 24.62 4.51 -28.41
CA SER A 913 23.84 4.67 -27.20
C SER A 913 23.47 6.13 -26.91
N GLY A 914 23.89 7.06 -27.75
CA GLY A 914 23.55 8.45 -27.68
C GLY A 914 23.93 9.22 -28.93
N THR A 915 23.06 10.18 -29.32
CA THR A 915 23.25 11.01 -30.52
C THR A 915 23.15 12.50 -30.15
N VAL A 916 23.87 13.32 -30.94
CA VAL A 916 23.89 14.77 -30.82
C VAL A 916 23.62 15.40 -32.20
N TYR A 917 22.73 16.34 -32.23
CA TYR A 917 22.52 17.27 -33.35
C TYR A 917 22.74 18.71 -32.90
N CYS A 918 23.64 19.41 -33.60
CA CYS A 918 23.95 20.81 -33.36
C CYS A 918 23.68 21.64 -34.62
N GLY A 919 22.42 21.69 -35.04
CA GLY A 919 21.99 22.46 -36.20
C GLY A 919 22.05 23.97 -36.03
N GLU A 920 21.78 24.70 -37.10
CA GLU A 920 21.64 26.17 -37.08
C GLU A 920 20.30 26.57 -36.45
N ASP A 921 19.31 25.75 -36.68
CA ASP A 921 17.93 25.92 -36.29
C ASP A 921 17.66 25.50 -34.85
N TYR A 922 18.08 24.32 -34.41
CA TYR A 922 17.91 23.79 -33.05
C TYR A 922 19.01 22.79 -32.71
N ARG A 923 18.96 22.25 -31.47
CA ARG A 923 19.91 21.21 -31.02
C ARG A 923 19.19 20.14 -30.22
N THR A 924 19.63 18.88 -30.41
CA THR A 924 19.15 17.76 -29.61
C THR A 924 20.30 16.95 -29.07
N PHE A 925 20.10 16.38 -27.87
CA PHE A 925 20.96 15.37 -27.29
C PHE A 925 20.06 14.21 -26.83
N VAL A 926 20.23 13.05 -27.41
CA VAL A 926 19.36 11.88 -27.13
C VAL A 926 20.20 10.77 -26.54
N LEU A 927 19.83 10.28 -25.37
CA LEU A 927 20.46 9.16 -24.69
C LEU A 927 19.52 7.95 -24.75
N GLY A 928 20.02 6.81 -25.22
CA GLY A 928 19.31 5.53 -25.24
C GLY A 928 19.29 4.82 -23.87
N PHE A 929 19.56 5.55 -22.80
CA PHE A 929 19.58 5.09 -21.41
C PHE A 929 19.14 6.21 -20.47
N PRO A 930 18.58 5.88 -19.31
CA PRO A 930 18.23 6.84 -18.26
C PRO A 930 19.49 7.44 -17.63
N LEU A 931 19.61 8.77 -17.63
CA LEU A 931 20.78 9.46 -17.05
C LEU A 931 20.83 9.28 -15.53
N GLU A 932 19.71 9.23 -14.87
CA GLU A 932 19.57 9.02 -13.42
C GLU A 932 20.12 7.66 -12.97
N CYS A 933 20.10 6.65 -13.84
CA CYS A 933 20.62 5.30 -13.58
C CYS A 933 22.11 5.13 -13.83
N VAL A 934 22.84 6.19 -14.21
CA VAL A 934 24.31 6.16 -14.22
C VAL A 934 24.80 5.94 -12.79
N GLU A 935 25.56 4.85 -12.56
CA GLU A 935 25.93 4.38 -11.22
C GLU A 935 26.73 5.42 -10.41
N ASN A 936 27.65 6.13 -11.06
CA ASN A 936 28.52 7.10 -10.40
C ASN A 936 27.98 8.53 -10.51
N THR A 937 27.71 9.17 -9.36
CA THR A 937 27.17 10.54 -9.28
C THR A 937 28.09 11.60 -9.89
N ASP A 938 29.41 11.46 -9.78
CA ASP A 938 30.36 12.43 -10.35
C ASP A 938 30.39 12.30 -11.87
N VAL A 939 30.34 11.08 -12.38
CA VAL A 939 30.20 10.81 -13.83
C VAL A 939 28.90 11.40 -14.36
N ARG A 940 27.78 11.18 -13.67
CA ARG A 940 26.47 11.75 -14.03
C ARG A 940 26.53 13.27 -14.11
N THR A 941 27.19 13.91 -13.11
CA THR A 941 27.41 15.35 -13.09
C THR A 941 28.26 15.80 -14.30
N TYR A 942 29.35 15.09 -14.60
CA TYR A 942 30.21 15.36 -15.76
C TYR A 942 29.44 15.22 -17.09
N LEU A 943 28.62 14.18 -17.23
CA LEU A 943 27.78 14.00 -18.41
C LEU A 943 26.80 15.16 -18.58
N MET A 944 26.07 15.52 -17.53
CA MET A 944 25.15 16.67 -17.57
C MET A 944 25.89 17.98 -17.92
N GLN A 945 27.08 18.19 -17.37
CA GLN A 945 27.90 19.36 -17.71
C GLN A 945 28.27 19.39 -19.20
N THR A 946 28.68 18.26 -19.74
CA THR A 946 29.01 18.09 -21.19
C THR A 946 27.78 18.36 -22.05
N ILE A 947 26.63 17.81 -21.70
CA ILE A 947 25.35 17.99 -22.39
C ILE A 947 24.93 19.46 -22.40
N VAL A 948 24.90 20.10 -21.22
CA VAL A 948 24.53 21.52 -21.07
C VAL A 948 25.47 22.41 -21.87
N GLN A 949 26.78 22.16 -21.82
CA GLN A 949 27.77 22.91 -22.60
C GLN A 949 27.57 22.73 -24.12
N THR A 950 27.27 21.52 -24.57
CA THR A 950 27.03 21.22 -26.01
C THR A 950 25.77 21.93 -26.50
N LEU A 951 24.66 21.81 -25.75
CA LEU A 951 23.40 22.38 -26.17
C LEU A 951 23.35 23.90 -26.07
N LEU A 952 23.99 24.48 -25.02
CA LEU A 952 23.97 25.94 -24.76
C LEU A 952 25.22 26.69 -25.26
N SER A 953 26.18 26.02 -25.90
CA SER A 953 27.38 26.69 -26.47
C SER A 953 26.99 27.78 -27.48
N LYS A 954 27.57 28.99 -27.31
CA LYS A 954 27.50 29.98 -28.39
C LYS A 954 28.26 29.47 -29.59
N LYS A 955 27.74 29.66 -30.82
CA LYS A 955 28.55 29.42 -32.03
C LYS A 955 29.87 30.15 -31.86
N ARG A 956 31.01 29.47 -32.05
CA ARG A 956 32.22 30.15 -32.41
C ARG A 956 31.98 30.72 -33.84
N ARG A 957 31.85 32.04 -33.94
CA ARG A 957 31.88 32.76 -35.22
C ARG A 957 33.15 32.51 -35.97
#